data_7659e1963cd2cccd30c98a5e08dad016
#
_entry.id   7659e1963cd2cccd30c98a5e08dad016
#
_cell.length_a   1.000
_cell.length_b   1.000
_cell.length_c   1.000
_cell.angle_alpha   90.00
_cell.angle_beta   90.00
_cell.angle_gamma   90.00
#
_symmetry.space_group_name_H-M   'P 1'
#
loop_
_entity.id
_entity.type
_entity.pdbx_description
1 polymer ?
#
loop_
_entity_poly.entity_id
_entity_poly.type
_entity_poly.pdbx_seq_one_letter_code
_entity_poly.pdbx_strand_id
1 'polypeptide(L)'
;MRSIAFEGVPSDQLKPLAGHLPQAEGAPLTEDNLKRSLRELYATGLYDTIEVRGTRQPDGVALVFAGTPRTFIGTVGVDGAVGSTMNMQLERASQLDAGTRLTQEKMVRAVEQMRATLEQNGYYEAVITQTITPRPQEQLADIAFRVVSGPRARVGKVTVTGDSGMTVDEFRLHAHLWKIGHVDHDTVNRALDGVLRAYQKQDRLEAEVKLESSVYDHATKAVNYQFSANRGPVVRVEVHGASIDAERIKHLIPIYQEGSVDEDLLNEGNRRLRDYYQRLGYFDAQVDHQRQSAGADEVTILYTVHLGQRRRVEQVSIAGNHYFSTATLMDLLSVHAADVLDRHGLYSQALVSADVSALESVYRNNGFSQVKVTPETSTPETADDSQSGAGAPPQPGAGIAPLKVVYRVAEGRQLRVGGLQLQGNDHITTATLTALLNTTPGQVLSPSSLAGDHDAIVTAYLSRGFDQAAVTVSQQAEPADPNKVDVAFHIDEGPQTFVRNVLVTGLEETRPQTVMRAITVHAGDPLNQNALAATQSNLYAFALFNQVDTAVVNPAGDAPQKTVLIQAIEARRWTLTYGFGFEAQTGQPQNNCSGASAAGVACSPNGKTGVSPRVLADITRNGLFGRDQSASVRGTYGLLEQSIGLLYQVPHIEGNPNFGFTFSGGYANSEDVSTYVASRLEGAFRGTENFSHPGSWLSRANTFIYEIDFRRVKVEASSLQVYPGAISELATATRVGGPAFTWIRDTRDVPLDAHRGTYTSFQEFLSDRLFGAQAEFNRIDASNSSYYSFDKNRFVVARNTRYGQIRAFGDGSSELIPLPERLYAGGPVSLRGFSQNAAGPRDPETGYQVGGAGALINSTELRLPPPTLPWFANTVSFVIFHDMGNVFTNAGDAWGSIFRTRQPDGAACRNAVANANDPTTYPKYTPSGTPTSTGIPGVCSFNDFSHSLGAGLRYHTPVGPIRFDFSYNLNPPIYPVNINYGISTPSPNPLGIPGYEQGPYLGQAPHINFFFSLGQAF
;
A
#
# COMPACT_ATOMS: atom_id res chain seq x y z
N MET A 1 6.99 43.78 -49.66
CA MET A 1 6.35 43.98 -48.38
C MET A 1 7.27 44.65 -47.39
N ARG A 2 6.82 45.65 -46.62
CA ARG A 2 7.70 46.39 -45.69
C ARG A 2 7.64 45.90 -44.25
N SER A 3 6.45 45.61 -43.74
CA SER A 3 6.26 45.20 -42.36
C SER A 3 5.01 44.34 -42.18
N ILE A 4 5.02 43.48 -41.22
CA ILE A 4 3.90 42.67 -40.74
C ILE A 4 3.59 43.12 -39.32
N ALA A 5 2.32 43.39 -39.05
CA ALA A 5 1.80 43.63 -37.73
C ALA A 5 0.60 42.77 -37.44
N PHE A 6 0.39 42.47 -36.13
CA PHE A 6 -0.74 41.69 -35.65
C PHE A 6 -1.58 42.51 -34.69
N GLU A 7 -2.89 42.49 -34.88
CA GLU A 7 -3.87 43.17 -34.01
C GLU A 7 -4.92 42.19 -33.50
N GLY A 8 -5.34 42.36 -32.24
CA GLY A 8 -6.36 41.54 -31.55
C GLY A 8 -5.77 40.47 -30.64
N VAL A 9 -4.65 39.88 -31.01
CA VAL A 9 -3.88 38.94 -30.17
C VAL A 9 -2.61 39.64 -29.68
N PRO A 10 -2.13 39.36 -28.43
CA PRO A 10 -0.87 39.91 -27.94
C PRO A 10 0.27 39.61 -28.90
N SER A 11 0.95 40.65 -29.34
CA SER A 11 1.95 40.56 -30.41
C SER A 11 3.14 39.67 -30.08
N ASP A 12 3.46 39.47 -28.80
CA ASP A 12 4.53 38.60 -28.31
C ASP A 12 4.26 37.12 -28.62
N GLN A 13 3.01 36.69 -28.69
CA GLN A 13 2.64 35.32 -29.05
C GLN A 13 2.91 34.96 -30.51
N LEU A 14 2.82 35.95 -31.39
CA LEU A 14 2.92 35.75 -32.85
C LEU A 14 4.27 36.22 -33.42
N LYS A 15 5.06 37.00 -32.65
CA LYS A 15 6.39 37.43 -33.07
C LYS A 15 7.30 36.31 -33.60
N PRO A 16 7.36 35.11 -32.94
CA PRO A 16 8.16 34.02 -33.47
C PRO A 16 7.70 33.55 -34.84
N LEU A 17 6.41 33.66 -35.13
CA LEU A 17 5.83 33.21 -36.40
C LEU A 17 6.01 34.19 -37.52
N ALA A 18 6.16 35.47 -37.23
CA ALA A 18 6.24 36.55 -38.23
C ALA A 18 7.36 36.36 -39.25
N GLY A 19 8.50 35.80 -38.83
CA GLY A 19 9.64 35.51 -39.71
C GLY A 19 9.52 34.25 -40.56
N HIS A 20 8.56 33.38 -40.23
CA HIS A 20 8.34 32.08 -40.87
C HIS A 20 7.07 32.02 -41.75
N LEU A 21 6.27 33.09 -41.74
CA LEU A 21 5.06 33.13 -42.55
C LEU A 21 5.45 33.07 -44.06
N PRO A 22 4.67 32.35 -44.88
CA PRO A 22 4.88 32.30 -46.33
C PRO A 22 4.93 33.68 -47.00
N GLN A 23 4.20 34.65 -46.45
CA GLN A 23 4.32 36.06 -46.83
C GLN A 23 5.28 36.75 -45.87
N ALA A 24 6.60 36.65 -46.08
CA ALA A 24 7.64 37.27 -45.26
C ALA A 24 7.85 38.74 -45.56
N GLU A 25 8.43 39.47 -44.59
CA GLU A 25 8.93 40.84 -44.80
C GLU A 25 10.03 40.85 -45.86
N GLY A 26 10.04 41.86 -46.73
CA GLY A 26 10.98 41.97 -47.84
C GLY A 26 10.56 41.19 -49.09
N ALA A 27 9.68 40.24 -49.04
CA ALA A 27 9.22 39.46 -50.16
C ALA A 27 8.13 40.18 -50.98
N PRO A 28 7.97 39.86 -52.28
CA PRO A 28 6.84 40.36 -53.08
C PRO A 28 5.49 39.90 -52.47
N LEU A 29 4.53 40.80 -52.47
CA LEU A 29 3.18 40.46 -52.02
C LEU A 29 2.50 39.61 -53.09
N THR A 30 2.10 38.37 -52.74
CA THR A 30 1.35 37.47 -53.62
C THR A 30 0.09 36.97 -52.91
N GLU A 31 -0.99 36.76 -53.68
CA GLU A 31 -2.26 36.30 -53.13
C GLU A 31 -2.10 34.89 -52.52
N ASP A 32 -1.31 34.03 -53.14
CA ASP A 32 -1.09 32.65 -52.67
C ASP A 32 -0.33 32.63 -51.33
N ASN A 33 0.75 33.39 -51.21
CA ASN A 33 1.49 33.51 -49.95
C ASN A 33 0.63 34.11 -48.84
N LEU A 34 -0.23 35.08 -49.17
CA LEU A 34 -1.16 35.70 -48.24
C LEU A 34 -2.19 34.67 -47.73
N LYS A 35 -2.76 33.87 -48.63
CA LYS A 35 -3.70 32.80 -48.28
C LYS A 35 -3.06 31.72 -47.43
N ARG A 36 -1.80 31.35 -47.70
CA ARG A 36 -1.06 30.39 -46.90
C ARG A 36 -0.76 30.97 -45.54
N SER A 37 -0.30 32.21 -45.42
CA SER A 37 -0.11 32.89 -44.15
C SER A 37 -1.35 32.97 -43.28
N LEU A 38 -2.52 33.26 -43.92
CA LEU A 38 -3.81 33.23 -43.25
C LEU A 38 -4.15 31.83 -42.66
N ARG A 39 -3.89 30.78 -43.45
CA ARG A 39 -4.14 29.40 -42.97
C ARG A 39 -3.25 29.06 -41.76
N GLU A 40 -1.98 29.42 -41.82
CA GLU A 40 -1.06 29.22 -40.68
C GLU A 40 -1.49 30.00 -39.47
N LEU A 41 -1.90 31.24 -39.58
CA LEU A 41 -2.43 32.04 -38.48
C LEU A 41 -3.74 31.46 -37.92
N TYR A 42 -4.62 30.90 -38.74
CA TYR A 42 -5.81 30.18 -38.26
C TYR A 42 -5.41 28.87 -37.55
N ALA A 43 -4.40 28.17 -38.06
CA ALA A 43 -3.88 26.93 -37.42
C ALA A 43 -3.32 27.18 -36.03
N THR A 44 -2.80 28.38 -35.75
CA THR A 44 -2.40 28.75 -34.39
C THR A 44 -3.51 28.61 -33.36
N GLY A 45 -4.78 28.69 -33.80
CA GLY A 45 -5.94 28.62 -32.93
C GLY A 45 -6.18 29.85 -32.05
N LEU A 46 -5.43 30.94 -32.26
CA LEU A 46 -5.51 32.14 -31.42
C LEU A 46 -6.59 33.13 -31.84
N TYR A 47 -7.09 33.02 -33.08
CA TYR A 47 -8.08 33.89 -33.63
C TYR A 47 -9.39 33.17 -33.92
N ASP A 48 -10.52 33.85 -33.71
CA ASP A 48 -11.83 33.43 -34.17
C ASP A 48 -12.09 33.94 -35.59
N THR A 49 -11.69 35.16 -35.90
CA THR A 49 -11.77 35.77 -37.25
C THR A 49 -10.47 36.50 -37.52
N ILE A 50 -10.00 36.45 -38.76
CA ILE A 50 -8.81 37.20 -39.20
C ILE A 50 -9.17 37.91 -40.49
N GLU A 51 -8.85 39.19 -40.59
CA GLU A 51 -8.85 39.98 -41.82
C GLU A 51 -7.48 40.58 -42.07
N VAL A 52 -7.14 40.81 -43.31
CA VAL A 52 -5.86 41.39 -43.68
C VAL A 52 -6.09 42.80 -44.20
N ARG A 53 -5.42 43.77 -43.63
CA ARG A 53 -5.43 45.16 -44.07
C ARG A 53 -4.07 45.51 -44.61
N GLY A 54 -4.03 46.01 -45.87
CA GLY A 54 -2.79 46.46 -46.53
C GLY A 54 -2.81 47.96 -46.67
N THR A 55 -1.76 48.66 -46.15
CA THR A 55 -1.56 50.09 -46.28
C THR A 55 -0.41 50.33 -47.23
N ARG A 56 -0.65 51.04 -48.34
CA ARG A 56 0.38 51.44 -49.31
C ARG A 56 1.30 52.49 -48.69
N GLN A 57 2.60 52.23 -48.73
CA GLN A 57 3.62 53.16 -48.29
C GLN A 57 4.58 53.48 -49.42
N PRO A 58 5.39 54.57 -49.36
CA PRO A 58 6.29 54.97 -50.47
C PRO A 58 7.22 53.84 -50.93
N ASP A 59 7.67 52.99 -50.01
CA ASP A 59 8.64 51.91 -50.24
C ASP A 59 7.99 50.53 -50.24
N GLY A 60 6.68 50.36 -50.32
CA GLY A 60 6.03 49.06 -50.34
C GLY A 60 4.64 49.04 -49.66
N VAL A 61 4.24 47.90 -49.18
CA VAL A 61 2.96 47.67 -48.50
C VAL A 61 3.24 47.20 -47.07
N ALA A 62 2.61 47.85 -46.08
CA ALA A 62 2.56 47.34 -44.71
C ALA A 62 1.25 46.49 -44.57
N LEU A 63 1.39 45.29 -44.05
CA LEU A 63 0.27 44.38 -43.79
C LEU A 63 -0.02 44.34 -42.29
N VAL A 64 -1.31 44.41 -41.97
CA VAL A 64 -1.81 44.18 -40.62
C VAL A 64 -2.79 43.01 -40.65
N PHE A 65 -2.49 41.93 -39.94
CA PHE A 65 -3.41 40.87 -39.69
C PHE A 65 -4.22 41.22 -38.44
N ALA A 66 -5.45 41.67 -38.63
CA ALA A 66 -6.33 42.08 -37.55
C ALA A 66 -7.46 41.04 -37.37
N GLY A 67 -7.80 40.75 -36.15
CA GLY A 67 -8.85 39.77 -35.91
C GLY A 67 -9.38 39.76 -34.48
N THR A 68 -10.45 39.00 -34.28
CA THR A 68 -11.02 38.77 -32.95
C THR A 68 -10.28 37.63 -32.28
N PRO A 69 -9.71 37.88 -31.10
CA PRO A 69 -9.00 36.81 -30.38
C PRO A 69 -9.94 35.75 -29.84
N ARG A 70 -9.54 34.51 -29.87
CA ARG A 70 -10.23 33.43 -29.14
C ARG A 70 -10.06 33.64 -27.66
N THR A 71 -11.10 33.30 -26.91
CA THR A 71 -11.04 33.27 -25.45
C THR A 71 -11.00 31.81 -25.00
N PHE A 72 -10.09 31.50 -24.12
CA PHE A 72 -9.94 30.18 -23.54
C PHE A 72 -10.41 30.18 -22.09
N ILE A 73 -10.77 28.99 -21.58
CA ILE A 73 -11.17 28.81 -20.20
C ILE A 73 -9.94 28.96 -19.31
N GLY A 74 -9.99 29.89 -18.39
CA GLY A 74 -9.00 30.06 -17.34
C GLY A 74 -9.28 29.12 -16.16
N THR A 75 -9.67 29.70 -15.03
CA THR A 75 -10.11 28.93 -13.87
C THR A 75 -11.61 28.71 -13.92
N VAL A 76 -12.02 27.53 -13.43
CA VAL A 76 -13.41 27.23 -13.18
C VAL A 76 -13.56 27.03 -11.68
N GLY A 77 -14.46 27.76 -11.06
CA GLY A 77 -14.73 27.63 -9.63
C GLY A 77 -16.23 27.54 -9.38
N VAL A 78 -16.60 26.71 -8.42
CA VAL A 78 -17.99 26.56 -7.95
C VAL A 78 -18.02 26.84 -6.45
N ASP A 79 -18.91 27.74 -6.05
CA ASP A 79 -19.09 28.13 -4.64
C ASP A 79 -20.58 28.18 -4.26
N GLY A 80 -20.85 28.05 -2.95
CA GLY A 80 -22.19 28.21 -2.39
C GLY A 80 -23.03 26.93 -2.33
N ALA A 81 -22.58 25.80 -2.88
CA ALA A 81 -23.24 24.51 -2.68
C ALA A 81 -23.01 23.94 -1.27
N VAL A 82 -23.81 22.94 -0.90
CA VAL A 82 -23.74 22.31 0.42
C VAL A 82 -22.49 21.46 0.59
N GLY A 83 -21.43 22.07 1.08
CA GLY A 83 -20.14 21.43 1.36
C GLY A 83 -19.16 21.43 0.19
N SER A 84 -17.87 21.39 0.51
CA SER A 84 -16.78 21.43 -0.49
C SER A 84 -16.80 20.25 -1.48
N THR A 85 -17.27 19.09 -1.05
CA THR A 85 -17.40 17.90 -1.92
C THR A 85 -18.40 18.15 -3.05
N MET A 86 -19.53 18.82 -2.76
CA MET A 86 -20.53 19.15 -3.78
C MET A 86 -19.98 20.18 -4.76
N ASN A 87 -19.27 21.20 -4.28
CA ASN A 87 -18.61 22.18 -5.15
C ASN A 87 -17.68 21.50 -6.16
N MET A 88 -16.81 20.59 -5.69
CA MET A 88 -15.92 19.81 -6.57
C MET A 88 -16.66 18.90 -7.56
N GLN A 89 -17.77 18.27 -7.12
CA GLN A 89 -18.59 17.45 -8.01
C GLN A 89 -19.22 18.29 -9.13
N LEU A 90 -19.70 19.48 -8.80
CA LEU A 90 -20.29 20.40 -9.76
C LEU A 90 -19.27 20.99 -10.72
N GLU A 91 -18.06 21.29 -10.23
CA GLU A 91 -16.95 21.72 -11.06
C GLU A 91 -16.61 20.65 -12.11
N ARG A 92 -16.43 19.39 -11.70
CA ARG A 92 -16.22 18.26 -12.62
C ARG A 92 -17.41 18.04 -13.58
N ALA A 93 -18.64 18.18 -13.07
CA ALA A 93 -19.84 18.01 -13.88
C ALA A 93 -19.98 19.10 -14.96
N SER A 94 -19.37 20.27 -14.75
CA SER A 94 -19.39 21.35 -15.76
C SER A 94 -18.69 20.98 -17.06
N GLN A 95 -17.72 20.03 -17.02
CA GLN A 95 -16.88 19.65 -18.16
C GLN A 95 -16.21 20.84 -18.85
N LEU A 96 -15.91 21.90 -18.08
CA LEU A 96 -15.20 23.06 -18.57
C LEU A 96 -13.70 22.87 -18.29
N ASP A 97 -13.02 22.22 -19.22
CA ASP A 97 -11.59 21.98 -19.09
C ASP A 97 -10.77 23.26 -19.28
N ALA A 98 -9.92 23.60 -18.33
CA ALA A 98 -9.04 24.75 -18.39
C ALA A 98 -8.15 24.70 -19.64
N GLY A 99 -7.87 25.86 -20.22
CA GLY A 99 -7.07 26.01 -21.46
C GLY A 99 -7.82 25.70 -22.74
N THR A 100 -9.01 25.12 -22.71
CA THR A 100 -9.83 24.87 -23.91
C THR A 100 -10.62 26.11 -24.34
N ARG A 101 -11.03 26.16 -25.61
CA ARG A 101 -11.81 27.28 -26.14
C ARG A 101 -13.14 27.45 -25.39
N LEU A 102 -13.44 28.64 -24.91
CA LEU A 102 -14.72 29.03 -24.34
C LEU A 102 -15.73 29.30 -25.44
N THR A 103 -16.87 28.63 -25.42
CA THR A 103 -18.01 28.87 -26.34
C THR A 103 -19.30 28.96 -25.52
N GLN A 104 -20.29 29.70 -26.07
CA GLN A 104 -21.60 29.81 -25.44
C GLN A 104 -22.28 28.44 -25.27
N GLU A 105 -22.07 27.54 -26.23
CA GLU A 105 -22.64 26.19 -26.18
C GLU A 105 -22.07 25.39 -25.01
N LYS A 106 -20.71 25.45 -24.74
CA LYS A 106 -20.09 24.81 -23.58
C LYS A 106 -20.66 25.35 -22.27
N MET A 107 -20.88 26.66 -22.19
CA MET A 107 -21.47 27.31 -21.00
C MET A 107 -22.88 26.82 -20.69
N VAL A 108 -23.74 26.75 -21.72
CA VAL A 108 -25.12 26.24 -21.57
C VAL A 108 -25.08 24.78 -21.10
N ARG A 109 -24.27 23.94 -21.74
CA ARG A 109 -24.11 22.51 -21.40
C ARG A 109 -23.60 22.35 -20.00
N ALA A 110 -22.62 23.15 -19.57
CA ALA A 110 -22.08 23.12 -18.22
C ALA A 110 -23.14 23.37 -17.15
N VAL A 111 -23.96 24.41 -17.34
CA VAL A 111 -25.05 24.72 -16.40
C VAL A 111 -26.09 23.60 -16.37
N GLU A 112 -26.41 22.99 -17.52
CA GLU A 112 -27.35 21.87 -17.61
C GLU A 112 -26.85 20.65 -16.86
N GLN A 113 -25.57 20.29 -17.04
CA GLN A 113 -24.95 19.16 -16.36
C GLN A 113 -24.83 19.40 -14.85
N MET A 114 -24.43 20.59 -14.43
CA MET A 114 -24.41 20.97 -13.01
C MET A 114 -25.80 20.88 -12.39
N ARG A 115 -26.85 21.35 -13.09
CA ARG A 115 -28.23 21.23 -12.64
C ARG A 115 -28.66 19.77 -12.50
N ALA A 116 -28.35 18.92 -13.49
CA ALA A 116 -28.65 17.50 -13.44
C ALA A 116 -27.95 16.83 -12.23
N THR A 117 -26.71 17.21 -11.96
CA THR A 117 -25.95 16.71 -10.79
C THR A 117 -26.60 17.17 -9.47
N LEU A 118 -27.07 18.40 -9.38
CA LEU A 118 -27.79 18.89 -8.19
C LEU A 118 -29.11 18.14 -7.99
N GLU A 119 -29.87 17.91 -9.05
CA GLU A 119 -31.13 17.16 -9.00
C GLU A 119 -30.90 15.70 -8.58
N GLN A 120 -29.86 15.05 -9.09
CA GLN A 120 -29.46 13.71 -8.64
C GLN A 120 -29.14 13.66 -7.14
N ASN A 121 -28.57 14.74 -6.60
CA ASN A 121 -28.29 14.87 -5.17
C ASN A 121 -29.48 15.42 -4.34
N GLY A 122 -30.65 15.56 -4.97
CA GLY A 122 -31.89 15.96 -4.31
C GLY A 122 -32.14 17.46 -4.28
N TYR A 123 -31.39 18.29 -5.01
CA TYR A 123 -31.52 19.74 -5.02
C TYR A 123 -32.24 20.25 -6.31
N TYR A 124 -33.54 20.07 -6.39
CA TYR A 124 -34.36 20.41 -7.58
C TYR A 124 -34.64 21.89 -7.73
N GLU A 125 -34.54 22.67 -6.65
CA GLU A 125 -34.81 24.14 -6.67
C GLU A 125 -33.48 24.93 -6.67
N ALA A 126 -32.40 24.32 -7.10
CA ALA A 126 -31.12 24.98 -7.14
C ALA A 126 -31.04 26.09 -8.20
N VAL A 127 -30.45 27.20 -7.80
CA VAL A 127 -30.18 28.34 -8.68
C VAL A 127 -28.69 28.45 -8.92
N ILE A 128 -28.31 28.43 -10.19
CA ILE A 128 -26.90 28.57 -10.61
C ILE A 128 -26.77 29.91 -11.31
N THR A 129 -25.89 30.76 -10.79
CA THR A 129 -25.51 32.02 -11.41
C THR A 129 -24.05 31.94 -11.84
N GLN A 130 -23.76 32.44 -13.03
CA GLN A 130 -22.40 32.44 -13.59
C GLN A 130 -21.85 33.85 -13.69
N THR A 131 -20.58 34.00 -13.41
CA THR A 131 -19.83 35.23 -13.60
C THR A 131 -18.58 34.90 -14.42
N ILE A 132 -18.40 35.62 -15.52
CA ILE A 132 -17.24 35.44 -16.41
C ILE A 132 -16.37 36.67 -16.26
N THR A 133 -15.14 36.50 -15.84
CA THR A 133 -14.15 37.55 -15.68
C THR A 133 -13.09 37.42 -16.78
N PRO A 134 -13.10 38.27 -17.80
CA PRO A 134 -12.14 38.19 -18.91
C PRO A 134 -10.75 38.68 -18.49
N ARG A 135 -9.70 37.96 -18.94
CA ARG A 135 -8.30 38.38 -18.90
C ARG A 135 -7.74 38.56 -20.32
N PRO A 136 -7.98 39.72 -20.95
CA PRO A 136 -7.69 39.89 -22.36
C PRO A 136 -6.21 39.73 -22.74
N GLN A 137 -5.30 40.12 -21.87
CA GLN A 137 -3.85 40.00 -22.13
C GLN A 137 -3.38 38.54 -22.22
N GLU A 138 -4.10 37.60 -21.61
CA GLU A 138 -3.79 36.18 -21.55
C GLU A 138 -4.72 35.37 -22.43
N GLN A 139 -5.71 36.01 -23.07
CA GLN A 139 -6.81 35.38 -23.83
C GLN A 139 -7.61 34.37 -22.99
N LEU A 140 -7.68 34.58 -21.66
CA LEU A 140 -8.38 33.73 -20.73
C LEU A 140 -9.66 34.38 -20.22
N ALA A 141 -10.59 33.54 -19.77
CA ALA A 141 -11.74 33.96 -18.99
C ALA A 141 -11.90 33.03 -17.78
N ASP A 142 -11.89 33.60 -16.60
CA ASP A 142 -12.21 32.88 -15.37
C ASP A 142 -13.72 32.78 -15.21
N ILE A 143 -14.20 31.60 -14.87
CA ILE A 143 -15.63 31.29 -14.74
C ILE A 143 -15.91 30.93 -13.29
N ALA A 144 -16.75 31.71 -12.66
CA ALA A 144 -17.23 31.44 -11.31
C ALA A 144 -18.73 31.13 -11.33
N PHE A 145 -19.07 29.95 -10.84
CA PHE A 145 -20.46 29.56 -10.62
C PHE A 145 -20.81 29.73 -9.15
N ARG A 146 -21.86 30.51 -8.89
CA ARG A 146 -22.45 30.62 -7.56
C ARG A 146 -23.74 29.80 -7.51
N VAL A 147 -23.76 28.82 -6.59
CA VAL A 147 -24.86 27.87 -6.45
C VAL A 147 -25.63 28.17 -5.16
N VAL A 148 -26.92 28.30 -5.26
CA VAL A 148 -27.83 28.31 -4.11
C VAL A 148 -28.63 27.00 -4.22
N SER A 149 -28.27 26.02 -3.40
CA SER A 149 -28.78 24.65 -3.53
C SER A 149 -30.28 24.52 -3.23
N GLY A 150 -30.86 25.42 -2.44
CA GLY A 150 -32.26 25.28 -2.01
C GLY A 150 -32.47 24.13 -1.01
N PRO A 151 -33.70 23.77 -0.70
CA PRO A 151 -34.03 22.67 0.19
C PRO A 151 -33.77 21.31 -0.48
N ARG A 152 -33.25 20.37 0.27
CA ARG A 152 -33.05 18.99 -0.22
C ARG A 152 -34.39 18.25 -0.25
N ALA A 153 -34.71 17.63 -1.38
CA ALA A 153 -35.94 16.86 -1.59
C ALA A 153 -36.04 15.65 -0.66
N ARG A 154 -37.24 15.34 -0.24
CA ARG A 154 -37.59 14.16 0.53
C ARG A 154 -38.11 13.06 -0.38
N VAL A 155 -38.12 11.82 0.13
CA VAL A 155 -38.79 10.71 -0.56
C VAL A 155 -40.30 10.86 -0.44
N GLY A 156 -40.98 11.00 -1.55
CA GLY A 156 -42.42 11.18 -1.65
C GLY A 156 -43.21 9.86 -1.75
N LYS A 157 -44.18 9.83 -2.62
CA LYS A 157 -45.00 8.64 -2.90
C LYS A 157 -44.16 7.63 -3.68
N VAL A 158 -44.23 6.37 -3.28
CA VAL A 158 -43.65 5.26 -4.02
C VAL A 158 -44.79 4.39 -4.55
N THR A 159 -44.77 4.10 -5.84
CA THR A 159 -45.71 3.20 -6.52
C THR A 159 -44.91 2.08 -7.18
N VAL A 160 -45.46 0.88 -7.11
CA VAL A 160 -44.81 -0.32 -7.67
C VAL A 160 -45.82 -0.98 -8.60
N THR A 161 -45.38 -1.25 -9.83
CA THR A 161 -46.17 -1.93 -10.88
C THR A 161 -45.54 -3.28 -11.17
N GLY A 162 -46.28 -4.20 -11.75
CA GLY A 162 -45.83 -5.55 -12.06
C GLY A 162 -46.09 -6.57 -10.95
N ASP A 163 -45.55 -7.78 -11.08
CA ASP A 163 -45.64 -8.85 -10.09
C ASP A 163 -44.48 -8.77 -9.08
N SER A 164 -44.58 -7.82 -8.14
CA SER A 164 -43.53 -7.64 -7.14
C SER A 164 -43.52 -8.73 -6.04
N GLY A 165 -44.66 -9.40 -5.82
CA GLY A 165 -44.80 -10.32 -4.67
C GLY A 165 -44.63 -9.70 -3.29
N MET A 166 -44.55 -8.37 -3.21
CA MET A 166 -44.35 -7.57 -2.00
C MET A 166 -45.41 -6.47 -1.93
N THR A 167 -45.82 -6.12 -0.71
CA THR A 167 -46.60 -4.88 -0.48
C THR A 167 -45.71 -3.65 -0.73
N VAL A 168 -46.34 -2.50 -0.98
CA VAL A 168 -45.60 -1.23 -1.19
C VAL A 168 -44.75 -0.87 0.04
N ASP A 169 -45.21 -1.19 1.23
CA ASP A 169 -44.46 -0.89 2.47
C ASP A 169 -43.25 -1.81 2.63
N GLU A 170 -43.37 -3.10 2.30
CA GLU A 170 -42.24 -4.05 2.25
C GLU A 170 -41.21 -3.64 1.17
N PHE A 171 -41.69 -3.24 -0.01
CA PHE A 171 -40.85 -2.72 -1.06
C PHE A 171 -40.06 -1.51 -0.58
N ARG A 172 -40.73 -0.54 0.08
CA ARG A 172 -40.06 0.65 0.64
C ARG A 172 -39.01 0.29 1.68
N LEU A 173 -39.28 -0.73 2.50
CA LEU A 173 -38.35 -1.22 3.52
C LEU A 173 -37.06 -1.76 2.87
N HIS A 174 -37.20 -2.64 1.89
CA HIS A 174 -36.06 -3.22 1.17
C HIS A 174 -35.35 -2.21 0.28
N ALA A 175 -36.09 -1.27 -0.32
CA ALA A 175 -35.54 -0.17 -1.10
C ALA A 175 -34.88 0.93 -0.27
N HIS A 176 -34.93 0.87 1.07
CA HIS A 176 -34.44 1.90 1.98
C HIS A 176 -35.06 3.29 1.71
N LEU A 177 -36.29 3.36 1.17
CA LEU A 177 -36.99 4.58 0.83
C LEU A 177 -37.87 5.04 2.01
N TRP A 178 -37.25 5.57 3.04
CA TRP A 178 -37.93 6.05 4.23
C TRP A 178 -38.65 7.38 4.00
N LYS A 179 -39.86 7.56 4.56
CA LYS A 179 -40.65 8.81 4.43
C LYS A 179 -39.92 10.06 4.98
N ILE A 180 -38.95 9.87 5.88
CA ILE A 180 -38.16 10.95 6.47
C ILE A 180 -36.81 11.10 5.73
N GLY A 181 -36.50 10.19 4.79
CA GLY A 181 -35.24 10.17 4.05
C GLY A 181 -35.14 11.33 3.05
N HIS A 182 -33.94 11.85 2.88
CA HIS A 182 -33.60 12.80 1.82
C HIS A 182 -33.09 12.05 0.60
N VAL A 183 -33.40 12.60 -0.58
CA VAL A 183 -32.90 12.07 -1.86
C VAL A 183 -31.41 12.44 -2.00
N ASP A 184 -30.60 11.47 -2.42
CA ASP A 184 -29.20 11.65 -2.81
C ASP A 184 -28.92 10.90 -4.12
N HIS A 185 -27.71 11.07 -4.64
CA HIS A 185 -27.24 10.46 -5.87
C HIS A 185 -27.46 8.93 -5.91
N ASP A 186 -27.28 8.26 -4.78
CA ASP A 186 -27.36 6.81 -4.71
C ASP A 186 -28.75 6.28 -4.28
N THR A 187 -29.72 7.16 -4.06
CA THR A 187 -31.04 6.77 -3.56
C THR A 187 -31.70 5.75 -4.45
N VAL A 188 -31.67 5.95 -5.76
CA VAL A 188 -32.27 5.03 -6.74
C VAL A 188 -31.48 3.72 -6.81
N ASN A 189 -30.16 3.79 -6.92
CA ASN A 189 -29.31 2.60 -7.01
C ASN A 189 -29.43 1.75 -5.73
N ARG A 190 -29.40 2.38 -4.56
CA ARG A 190 -29.61 1.65 -3.29
C ARG A 190 -31.00 1.03 -3.21
N ALA A 191 -32.02 1.70 -3.76
CA ALA A 191 -33.37 1.17 -3.80
C ALA A 191 -33.46 -0.07 -4.71
N LEU A 192 -32.91 0.01 -5.92
CA LEU A 192 -32.88 -1.12 -6.85
C LEU A 192 -32.09 -2.30 -6.28
N ASP A 193 -30.87 -2.04 -5.79
CA ASP A 193 -30.00 -3.05 -5.19
C ASP A 193 -30.61 -3.67 -3.94
N GLY A 194 -31.27 -2.88 -3.11
CA GLY A 194 -31.90 -3.36 -1.88
C GLY A 194 -33.04 -4.34 -2.16
N VAL A 195 -33.87 -4.03 -3.13
CA VAL A 195 -34.99 -4.90 -3.54
C VAL A 195 -34.47 -6.12 -4.28
N LEU A 196 -33.51 -5.96 -5.20
CA LEU A 196 -32.89 -7.10 -5.89
C LEU A 196 -32.24 -8.06 -4.90
N ARG A 197 -31.50 -7.58 -3.89
CA ARG A 197 -30.94 -8.42 -2.81
C ARG A 197 -32.02 -9.12 -1.99
N ALA A 198 -33.20 -8.50 -1.81
CA ALA A 198 -34.29 -9.16 -1.13
C ALA A 198 -34.85 -10.35 -1.93
N TYR A 199 -34.93 -10.23 -3.26
CA TYR A 199 -35.31 -11.33 -4.15
C TYR A 199 -34.20 -12.39 -4.24
N GLN A 200 -32.93 -11.98 -4.34
CA GLN A 200 -31.80 -12.92 -4.36
C GLN A 200 -31.71 -13.77 -3.10
N LYS A 201 -32.05 -13.22 -1.92
CA LYS A 201 -32.14 -14.00 -0.68
C LYS A 201 -33.21 -15.09 -0.71
N GLN A 202 -34.17 -14.98 -1.63
CA GLN A 202 -35.24 -15.97 -1.89
C GLN A 202 -34.90 -16.86 -3.09
N ASP A 203 -33.63 -16.86 -3.54
CA ASP A 203 -33.12 -17.53 -4.73
C ASP A 203 -33.88 -17.12 -6.04
N ARG A 204 -34.47 -15.90 -6.09
CA ARG A 204 -35.14 -15.33 -7.26
C ARG A 204 -34.13 -14.51 -8.06
N LEU A 205 -33.29 -15.20 -8.82
CA LEU A 205 -32.14 -14.59 -9.52
C LEU A 205 -32.52 -13.98 -10.87
N GLU A 206 -33.73 -14.20 -11.35
CA GLU A 206 -34.30 -13.58 -12.57
C GLU A 206 -35.23 -12.41 -12.22
N ALA A 207 -35.17 -11.91 -11.00
CA ALA A 207 -35.97 -10.76 -10.61
C ALA A 207 -35.48 -9.51 -11.33
N GLU A 208 -36.42 -8.70 -11.78
CA GLU A 208 -36.16 -7.46 -12.48
C GLU A 208 -36.82 -6.29 -11.75
N VAL A 209 -36.02 -5.27 -11.43
CA VAL A 209 -36.52 -4.04 -10.80
C VAL A 209 -35.98 -2.85 -11.58
N LYS A 210 -36.88 -2.01 -12.04
CA LYS A 210 -36.55 -0.81 -12.82
C LYS A 210 -37.24 0.41 -12.25
N LEU A 211 -36.57 1.56 -12.34
CA LEU A 211 -37.21 2.85 -12.13
C LEU A 211 -37.91 3.25 -13.43
N GLU A 212 -39.24 3.41 -13.43
CA GLU A 212 -39.99 3.89 -14.58
C GLU A 212 -40.02 5.41 -14.64
N SER A 213 -40.21 6.04 -13.47
CA SER A 213 -40.24 7.51 -13.42
C SER A 213 -39.86 8.03 -12.03
N SER A 214 -39.25 9.19 -11.98
CA SER A 214 -39.04 10.00 -10.80
C SER A 214 -39.50 11.40 -11.06
N VAL A 215 -40.48 11.89 -10.30
CA VAL A 215 -41.08 13.20 -10.51
C VAL A 215 -40.99 14.01 -9.23
N TYR A 216 -40.36 15.18 -9.32
CA TYR A 216 -40.30 16.13 -8.23
C TYR A 216 -41.59 16.93 -8.11
N ASP A 217 -42.16 16.98 -6.92
CA ASP A 217 -43.36 17.76 -6.61
C ASP A 217 -42.95 19.02 -5.83
N HIS A 218 -43.10 20.17 -6.48
CA HIS A 218 -42.76 21.47 -5.90
C HIS A 218 -43.57 21.82 -4.65
N ALA A 219 -44.83 21.35 -4.58
CA ALA A 219 -45.68 21.68 -3.43
C ALA A 219 -45.27 20.95 -2.14
N THR A 220 -44.88 19.69 -2.27
CA THR A 220 -44.48 18.84 -1.14
C THR A 220 -42.98 18.80 -0.94
N LYS A 221 -42.19 19.33 -1.87
CA LYS A 221 -40.71 19.27 -1.94
C LYS A 221 -40.21 17.83 -1.85
N ALA A 222 -40.90 16.91 -2.54
CA ALA A 222 -40.62 15.49 -2.48
C ALA A 222 -40.52 14.87 -3.87
N VAL A 223 -39.72 13.82 -4.04
CA VAL A 223 -39.64 13.07 -5.28
C VAL A 223 -40.54 11.83 -5.18
N ASN A 224 -41.50 11.76 -6.09
CA ASN A 224 -42.36 10.61 -6.25
C ASN A 224 -41.71 9.63 -7.21
N TYR A 225 -41.62 8.35 -6.80
CA TYR A 225 -40.97 7.29 -7.54
C TYR A 225 -42.00 6.27 -8.03
N GLN A 226 -41.87 5.84 -9.27
CA GLN A 226 -42.57 4.72 -9.82
C GLN A 226 -41.58 3.65 -10.23
N PHE A 227 -41.70 2.49 -9.64
CA PHE A 227 -40.89 1.33 -9.96
C PHE A 227 -41.74 0.26 -10.65
N SER A 228 -41.12 -0.47 -11.57
CA SER A 228 -41.60 -1.72 -12.09
C SER A 228 -40.82 -2.83 -11.44
N ALA A 229 -41.46 -3.80 -10.84
CA ALA A 229 -40.82 -4.93 -10.18
C ALA A 229 -41.50 -6.24 -10.60
N ASN A 230 -40.68 -7.17 -11.06
CA ASN A 230 -41.07 -8.54 -11.35
C ASN A 230 -40.15 -9.44 -10.54
N ARG A 231 -40.74 -10.21 -9.62
CA ARG A 231 -40.00 -11.11 -8.74
C ARG A 231 -39.30 -12.27 -9.46
N GLY A 232 -39.76 -12.61 -10.68
CA GLY A 232 -39.24 -13.76 -11.41
C GLY A 232 -39.47 -15.11 -10.70
N PRO A 233 -39.12 -16.23 -11.32
CA PRO A 233 -39.18 -17.55 -10.71
C PRO A 233 -38.06 -17.75 -9.67
N VAL A 234 -38.26 -18.75 -8.79
CA VAL A 234 -37.20 -19.27 -7.92
C VAL A 234 -36.23 -20.09 -8.79
N VAL A 235 -34.94 -19.76 -8.73
CA VAL A 235 -33.90 -20.43 -9.50
C VAL A 235 -33.17 -21.44 -8.60
N ARG A 236 -33.28 -22.72 -8.93
CA ARG A 236 -32.52 -23.78 -8.28
C ARG A 236 -31.39 -24.26 -9.17
N VAL A 237 -30.24 -24.45 -8.59
CA VAL A 237 -29.10 -25.06 -9.27
C VAL A 237 -28.91 -26.48 -8.74
N GLU A 238 -28.91 -27.42 -9.64
CA GLU A 238 -28.65 -28.83 -9.34
C GLU A 238 -27.42 -29.28 -10.13
N VAL A 239 -26.56 -30.08 -9.50
CA VAL A 239 -25.39 -30.67 -10.13
C VAL A 239 -25.55 -32.18 -10.13
N HIS A 240 -25.62 -32.80 -11.32
CA HIS A 240 -25.74 -34.22 -11.51
C HIS A 240 -24.45 -34.84 -12.03
N GLY A 241 -24.16 -36.07 -11.70
CA GLY A 241 -22.97 -36.80 -12.14
C GLY A 241 -21.74 -36.63 -11.24
N ALA A 242 -21.76 -35.70 -10.29
CA ALA A 242 -20.70 -35.50 -9.31
C ALA A 242 -21.24 -34.97 -7.99
N SER A 243 -20.57 -35.32 -6.88
CA SER A 243 -20.95 -34.83 -5.55
C SER A 243 -20.27 -33.47 -5.29
N ILE A 244 -21.07 -32.48 -4.89
CA ILE A 244 -20.61 -31.15 -4.49
C ILE A 244 -21.56 -30.62 -3.40
N ASP A 245 -20.99 -29.90 -2.44
CA ASP A 245 -21.73 -29.28 -1.35
C ASP A 245 -22.53 -28.05 -1.83
N ALA A 246 -23.77 -27.89 -1.32
CA ALA A 246 -24.68 -26.82 -1.74
C ALA A 246 -24.11 -25.39 -1.50
N GLU A 247 -23.39 -25.17 -0.40
CA GLU A 247 -22.72 -23.88 -0.19
C GLU A 247 -21.63 -23.62 -1.24
N ARG A 248 -20.91 -24.65 -1.64
CA ARG A 248 -19.88 -24.56 -2.67
C ARG A 248 -20.47 -24.27 -4.04
N ILE A 249 -21.65 -24.81 -4.36
CA ILE A 249 -22.38 -24.44 -5.57
C ILE A 249 -22.63 -22.93 -5.60
N LYS A 250 -23.12 -22.35 -4.50
CA LYS A 250 -23.36 -20.90 -4.40
C LYS A 250 -22.10 -20.05 -4.60
N HIS A 251 -20.93 -20.57 -4.22
CA HIS A 251 -19.65 -19.87 -4.45
C HIS A 251 -19.07 -20.05 -5.84
N LEU A 252 -19.29 -21.19 -6.48
CA LEU A 252 -18.72 -21.50 -7.79
C LEU A 252 -19.58 -20.97 -8.94
N ILE A 253 -20.90 -20.96 -8.79
CA ILE A 253 -21.80 -20.56 -9.87
C ILE A 253 -22.03 -19.04 -9.81
N PRO A 254 -21.62 -18.30 -10.84
CA PRO A 254 -21.62 -16.83 -10.84
C PRO A 254 -23.00 -16.20 -10.67
N ILE A 255 -24.07 -16.88 -11.14
CA ILE A 255 -25.45 -16.37 -11.04
C ILE A 255 -25.87 -16.01 -9.62
N TYR A 256 -25.32 -16.69 -8.57
CA TYR A 256 -25.57 -16.34 -7.18
C TYR A 256 -24.80 -15.09 -6.72
N GLN A 257 -23.67 -14.78 -7.35
CA GLN A 257 -22.84 -13.63 -7.00
C GLN A 257 -23.33 -12.38 -7.73
N GLU A 258 -23.61 -12.51 -9.02
CA GLU A 258 -24.09 -11.41 -9.87
C GLU A 258 -25.62 -11.20 -9.70
N GLY A 259 -26.35 -12.22 -9.23
CA GLY A 259 -27.80 -12.14 -9.01
C GLY A 259 -28.61 -12.01 -10.28
N SER A 260 -28.11 -12.52 -11.39
CA SER A 260 -28.77 -12.59 -12.68
C SER A 260 -28.54 -13.94 -13.33
N VAL A 261 -29.46 -14.36 -14.22
CA VAL A 261 -29.32 -15.62 -14.97
C VAL A 261 -29.25 -15.27 -16.45
N ASP A 262 -28.05 -15.28 -17.00
CA ASP A 262 -27.81 -15.14 -18.41
C ASP A 262 -26.88 -16.27 -18.92
N GLU A 263 -26.85 -16.46 -20.22
CA GLU A 263 -26.11 -17.56 -20.85
C GLU A 263 -24.60 -17.48 -20.62
N ASP A 264 -24.05 -16.26 -20.53
CA ASP A 264 -22.62 -16.07 -20.28
C ASP A 264 -22.24 -16.48 -18.87
N LEU A 265 -23.06 -16.14 -17.86
CA LEU A 265 -22.86 -16.55 -16.48
C LEU A 265 -23.06 -18.06 -16.29
N LEU A 266 -23.99 -18.68 -17.02
CA LEU A 266 -24.17 -20.13 -17.00
C LEU A 266 -22.94 -20.84 -17.61
N ASN A 267 -22.43 -20.34 -18.72
CA ASN A 267 -21.20 -20.83 -19.35
C ASN A 267 -19.98 -20.63 -18.46
N GLU A 268 -19.91 -19.51 -17.73
CA GLU A 268 -18.86 -19.31 -16.73
C GLU A 268 -19.01 -20.30 -15.56
N GLY A 269 -20.23 -20.63 -15.16
CA GLY A 269 -20.54 -21.71 -14.23
C GLY A 269 -19.99 -23.05 -14.69
N ASN A 270 -20.18 -23.42 -15.97
CA ASN A 270 -19.56 -24.61 -16.55
C ASN A 270 -18.04 -24.60 -16.41
N ARG A 271 -17.40 -23.45 -16.73
CA ARG A 271 -15.93 -23.30 -16.62
C ARG A 271 -15.47 -23.47 -15.19
N ARG A 272 -16.08 -22.78 -14.23
CA ARG A 272 -15.69 -22.84 -12.80
C ARG A 272 -15.91 -24.22 -12.16
N LEU A 273 -17.01 -24.88 -12.49
CA LEU A 273 -17.25 -26.28 -12.05
C LEU A 273 -16.22 -27.23 -12.65
N ARG A 274 -15.93 -27.11 -13.94
CA ARG A 274 -14.89 -27.91 -14.60
C ARG A 274 -13.53 -27.69 -13.95
N ASP A 275 -13.12 -26.44 -13.75
CA ASP A 275 -11.85 -26.09 -13.10
C ASP A 275 -11.77 -26.62 -11.67
N TYR A 276 -12.89 -26.58 -10.93
CA TYR A 276 -12.98 -27.17 -9.59
C TYR A 276 -12.69 -28.67 -9.62
N TYR A 277 -13.33 -29.43 -10.51
CA TYR A 277 -13.10 -30.88 -10.60
C TYR A 277 -11.71 -31.21 -11.16
N GLN A 278 -11.17 -30.39 -12.06
CA GLN A 278 -9.80 -30.54 -12.55
C GLN A 278 -8.76 -30.39 -11.42
N ARG A 279 -8.96 -29.45 -10.50
CA ARG A 279 -8.09 -29.35 -9.29
C ARG A 279 -8.20 -30.58 -8.37
N LEU A 280 -9.29 -31.31 -8.41
CA LEU A 280 -9.44 -32.57 -7.68
C LEU A 280 -8.85 -33.79 -8.41
N GLY A 281 -8.21 -33.56 -9.57
CA GLY A 281 -7.55 -34.54 -10.40
C GLY A 281 -8.43 -35.16 -11.50
N TYR A 282 -9.66 -34.64 -11.71
CA TYR A 282 -10.52 -35.07 -12.82
C TYR A 282 -10.29 -34.21 -14.05
N PHE A 283 -9.15 -34.37 -14.70
CA PHE A 283 -8.69 -33.47 -15.76
C PHE A 283 -9.55 -33.51 -17.02
N ASP A 284 -10.25 -34.61 -17.26
CA ASP A 284 -11.15 -34.79 -18.42
C ASP A 284 -12.60 -34.36 -18.10
N ALA A 285 -12.81 -33.70 -16.94
CA ALA A 285 -14.13 -33.27 -16.53
C ALA A 285 -14.78 -32.37 -17.59
N GLN A 286 -15.99 -32.76 -18.02
CA GLN A 286 -16.87 -31.99 -18.88
C GLN A 286 -18.09 -31.56 -18.09
N VAL A 287 -18.51 -30.34 -18.29
CA VAL A 287 -19.67 -29.75 -17.60
C VAL A 287 -20.51 -29.03 -18.63
N ASP A 288 -21.77 -29.41 -18.70
CA ASP A 288 -22.80 -28.80 -19.53
C ASP A 288 -23.96 -28.37 -18.65
N HIS A 289 -24.69 -27.34 -19.06
CA HIS A 289 -25.89 -26.92 -18.34
C HIS A 289 -27.14 -26.98 -19.20
N GLN A 290 -28.27 -27.14 -18.55
CA GLN A 290 -29.61 -27.09 -19.17
C GLN A 290 -30.55 -26.32 -18.26
N ARG A 291 -31.31 -25.39 -18.85
CA ARG A 291 -32.41 -24.71 -18.17
C ARG A 291 -33.70 -25.49 -18.34
N GLN A 292 -34.33 -25.88 -17.25
CA GLN A 292 -35.59 -26.63 -17.21
C GLN A 292 -36.63 -25.85 -16.40
N SER A 293 -37.84 -25.72 -16.93
CA SER A 293 -38.96 -25.15 -16.19
C SER A 293 -39.59 -26.24 -15.32
N ALA A 294 -39.49 -26.08 -14.01
CA ALA A 294 -40.04 -27.02 -13.04
C ALA A 294 -41.49 -26.69 -12.62
N GLY A 295 -42.03 -25.56 -13.11
CA GLY A 295 -43.37 -25.05 -12.81
C GLY A 295 -43.57 -23.63 -13.26
N ALA A 296 -44.67 -23.00 -12.86
CA ALA A 296 -44.95 -21.58 -13.23
C ALA A 296 -44.08 -20.56 -12.47
N ASP A 297 -43.52 -20.95 -11.31
CA ASP A 297 -42.73 -20.03 -10.41
C ASP A 297 -41.38 -20.64 -10.04
N GLU A 298 -40.91 -21.68 -10.75
CA GLU A 298 -39.64 -22.37 -10.46
C GLU A 298 -38.90 -22.75 -11.75
N VAL A 299 -37.60 -22.41 -11.79
CA VAL A 299 -36.67 -22.78 -12.86
C VAL A 299 -35.50 -23.51 -12.26
N THR A 300 -35.19 -24.69 -12.80
CA THR A 300 -34.03 -25.48 -12.41
C THR A 300 -32.94 -25.32 -13.49
N ILE A 301 -31.74 -24.92 -13.05
CA ILE A 301 -30.53 -24.95 -13.86
C ILE A 301 -29.79 -26.26 -13.49
N LEU A 302 -29.83 -27.21 -14.38
CA LEU A 302 -29.21 -28.50 -14.22
C LEU A 302 -27.80 -28.50 -14.84
N TYR A 303 -26.77 -28.58 -14.01
CA TYR A 303 -25.40 -28.82 -14.47
C TYR A 303 -25.12 -30.32 -14.50
N THR A 304 -24.82 -30.87 -15.67
CA THR A 304 -24.43 -32.27 -15.84
C THR A 304 -22.91 -32.37 -15.90
N VAL A 305 -22.33 -33.09 -14.95
CA VAL A 305 -20.90 -33.27 -14.82
C VAL A 305 -20.51 -34.70 -15.21
N HIS A 306 -19.62 -34.79 -16.16
CA HIS A 306 -18.95 -36.04 -16.56
C HIS A 306 -17.50 -35.95 -16.07
N LEU A 307 -17.22 -36.59 -14.91
CA LEU A 307 -15.89 -36.45 -14.26
C LEU A 307 -14.74 -37.08 -15.04
N GLY A 308 -15.03 -38.15 -15.78
CA GLY A 308 -13.95 -38.93 -16.39
C GLY A 308 -13.11 -39.67 -15.34
N GLN A 309 -11.90 -40.05 -15.73
CA GLN A 309 -10.97 -40.79 -14.88
C GLN A 309 -10.15 -39.82 -14.00
N ARG A 310 -10.02 -40.17 -12.70
CA ARG A 310 -9.16 -39.38 -11.81
C ARG A 310 -7.68 -39.64 -12.13
N ARG A 311 -6.92 -38.59 -12.35
CA ARG A 311 -5.52 -38.62 -12.76
C ARG A 311 -4.63 -37.78 -11.85
N ARG A 312 -3.31 -38.02 -11.97
CA ARG A 312 -2.27 -37.29 -11.29
C ARG A 312 -1.23 -36.86 -12.31
N VAL A 313 -0.86 -35.58 -12.35
CA VAL A 313 0.25 -35.10 -13.16
C VAL A 313 1.55 -35.65 -12.60
N GLU A 314 2.13 -36.62 -13.29
CA GLU A 314 3.37 -37.27 -12.89
C GLU A 314 4.57 -36.49 -13.40
N GLN A 315 4.47 -35.98 -14.62
CA GLN A 315 5.57 -35.29 -15.28
C GLN A 315 5.06 -34.19 -16.21
N VAL A 316 5.72 -33.02 -16.14
CA VAL A 316 5.62 -31.97 -17.13
C VAL A 316 6.99 -31.86 -17.83
N SER A 317 7.01 -31.79 -19.15
CA SER A 317 8.26 -31.69 -19.91
C SER A 317 8.08 -30.81 -21.13
N ILE A 318 9.19 -30.26 -21.59
CA ILE A 318 9.26 -29.45 -22.81
C ILE A 318 10.20 -30.14 -23.78
N ALA A 319 9.81 -30.23 -25.03
CA ALA A 319 10.59 -30.88 -26.11
C ALA A 319 10.70 -29.96 -27.33
N GLY A 320 11.84 -30.01 -28.02
CA GLY A 320 12.07 -29.18 -29.20
C GLY A 320 12.63 -27.79 -28.91
N ASN A 321 12.91 -27.49 -27.66
CA ASN A 321 13.55 -26.26 -27.20
C ASN A 321 15.08 -26.38 -27.34
N HIS A 322 15.63 -25.76 -28.38
CA HIS A 322 17.09 -25.77 -28.62
C HIS A 322 17.74 -24.47 -28.17
N TYR A 323 17.02 -23.36 -28.22
CA TYR A 323 17.53 -22.04 -27.87
C TYR A 323 17.53 -21.80 -26.35
N PHE A 324 16.41 -22.06 -25.68
CA PHE A 324 16.31 -21.92 -24.24
C PHE A 324 16.55 -23.24 -23.50
N SER A 325 17.15 -23.15 -22.33
CA SER A 325 17.23 -24.31 -21.43
C SER A 325 15.84 -24.73 -20.94
N THR A 326 15.63 -26.04 -20.81
CA THR A 326 14.38 -26.57 -20.27
C THR A 326 14.07 -26.00 -18.88
N ALA A 327 15.08 -25.80 -18.02
CA ALA A 327 14.89 -25.22 -16.69
C ALA A 327 14.29 -23.80 -16.76
N THR A 328 14.83 -22.93 -17.63
CA THR A 328 14.32 -21.55 -17.81
C THR A 328 12.88 -21.53 -18.28
N LEU A 329 12.50 -22.43 -19.18
CA LEU A 329 11.13 -22.49 -19.69
C LEU A 329 10.17 -23.13 -18.69
N MET A 330 10.62 -24.10 -17.90
CA MET A 330 9.80 -24.74 -16.85
C MET A 330 9.36 -23.75 -15.78
N ASP A 331 10.19 -22.76 -15.45
CA ASP A 331 9.85 -21.71 -14.48
C ASP A 331 8.69 -20.82 -14.93
N LEU A 332 8.38 -20.80 -16.22
CA LEU A 332 7.28 -20.03 -16.81
C LEU A 332 5.94 -20.77 -16.76
N LEU A 333 5.96 -22.09 -16.55
CA LEU A 333 4.77 -22.91 -16.60
C LEU A 333 3.96 -22.80 -15.30
N SER A 334 2.65 -22.72 -15.45
CA SER A 334 1.69 -22.82 -14.35
C SER A 334 1.26 -24.25 -14.12
N VAL A 335 1.24 -25.09 -15.16
CA VAL A 335 1.02 -26.54 -15.06
C VAL A 335 2.25 -27.19 -14.44
N HIS A 336 2.08 -27.90 -13.32
CA HIS A 336 3.17 -28.59 -12.64
C HIS A 336 2.81 -30.00 -12.18
N ALA A 337 3.84 -30.84 -12.02
CA ALA A 337 3.69 -32.20 -11.50
C ALA A 337 3.25 -32.17 -10.03
N ALA A 338 2.70 -33.30 -9.58
CA ALA A 338 2.28 -33.48 -8.20
C ALA A 338 3.42 -33.31 -7.20
N ASP A 339 3.18 -32.51 -6.16
CA ASP A 339 4.10 -32.25 -5.08
C ASP A 339 3.43 -32.47 -3.69
N VAL A 340 4.11 -32.04 -2.61
CA VAL A 340 3.60 -32.19 -1.24
C VAL A 340 2.35 -31.32 -0.98
N LEU A 341 2.24 -30.19 -1.67
CA LEU A 341 1.15 -29.22 -1.51
C LEU A 341 -0.01 -29.59 -2.45
N ASP A 342 0.31 -29.88 -3.71
CA ASP A 342 -0.67 -30.24 -4.75
C ASP A 342 -0.55 -31.73 -5.10
N ARG A 343 -1.21 -32.57 -4.32
CA ARG A 343 -1.10 -34.05 -4.40
C ARG A 343 -1.43 -34.66 -5.78
N HIS A 344 -2.20 -33.95 -6.60
CA HIS A 344 -2.56 -34.35 -7.96
C HIS A 344 -1.79 -33.58 -9.04
N GLY A 345 -0.98 -32.60 -8.65
CA GLY A 345 -0.44 -31.58 -9.53
C GLY A 345 -1.52 -30.58 -9.95
N LEU A 346 -1.13 -29.58 -10.72
CA LEU A 346 -2.03 -28.57 -11.22
C LEU A 346 -2.14 -28.66 -12.74
N TYR A 347 -3.36 -28.88 -13.23
CA TYR A 347 -3.65 -28.97 -14.65
C TYR A 347 -5.06 -28.44 -14.93
N SER A 348 -5.19 -27.58 -15.91
CA SER A 348 -6.46 -27.25 -16.55
C SER A 348 -6.17 -26.80 -17.98
N GLN A 349 -7.17 -26.85 -18.87
CA GLN A 349 -7.02 -26.43 -20.23
C GLN A 349 -6.72 -24.92 -20.33
N ALA A 350 -7.26 -24.12 -19.43
CA ALA A 350 -6.97 -22.70 -19.33
C ALA A 350 -5.51 -22.43 -18.97
N LEU A 351 -4.94 -23.18 -18.01
CA LEU A 351 -3.53 -23.07 -17.63
C LEU A 351 -2.62 -23.53 -18.77
N VAL A 352 -2.94 -24.62 -19.46
CA VAL A 352 -2.18 -25.06 -20.63
C VAL A 352 -2.17 -24.00 -21.71
N SER A 353 -3.30 -23.35 -21.99
CA SER A 353 -3.37 -22.27 -22.97
C SER A 353 -2.57 -21.03 -22.54
N ALA A 354 -2.59 -20.69 -21.25
CA ALA A 354 -1.77 -19.63 -20.70
C ALA A 354 -0.27 -19.95 -20.79
N ASP A 355 0.14 -21.17 -20.48
CA ASP A 355 1.51 -21.65 -20.59
C ASP A 355 1.99 -21.62 -22.04
N VAL A 356 1.17 -22.07 -23.00
CA VAL A 356 1.49 -21.97 -24.43
C VAL A 356 1.73 -20.51 -24.82
N SER A 357 0.84 -19.60 -24.42
CA SER A 357 0.97 -18.17 -24.72
C SER A 357 2.22 -17.56 -24.09
N ALA A 358 2.55 -17.94 -22.85
CA ALA A 358 3.75 -17.49 -22.16
C ALA A 358 5.03 -17.97 -22.86
N LEU A 359 5.09 -19.26 -23.20
CA LEU A 359 6.22 -19.83 -23.95
C LEU A 359 6.40 -19.16 -25.31
N GLU A 360 5.32 -19.04 -26.09
CA GLU A 360 5.38 -18.38 -27.41
C GLU A 360 5.79 -16.90 -27.29
N SER A 361 5.33 -16.18 -26.27
CA SER A 361 5.71 -14.78 -26.03
C SER A 361 7.21 -14.63 -25.78
N VAL A 362 7.78 -15.49 -24.94
CA VAL A 362 9.22 -15.48 -24.65
C VAL A 362 10.04 -15.77 -25.92
N TYR A 363 9.63 -16.74 -26.72
CA TYR A 363 10.30 -17.03 -28.00
C TYR A 363 10.15 -15.88 -28.99
N ARG A 364 8.96 -15.29 -29.13
CA ARG A 364 8.74 -14.12 -30.02
C ARG A 364 9.62 -12.95 -29.65
N ASN A 365 9.76 -12.68 -28.33
CA ASN A 365 10.64 -11.62 -27.84
C ASN A 365 12.14 -11.92 -28.03
N ASN A 366 12.47 -13.15 -28.42
CA ASN A 366 13.82 -13.58 -28.77
C ASN A 366 13.96 -13.88 -30.27
N GLY A 367 13.14 -13.27 -31.11
CA GLY A 367 13.26 -13.29 -32.55
C GLY A 367 12.60 -14.46 -33.28
N PHE A 368 11.94 -15.35 -32.58
CA PHE A 368 11.24 -16.50 -33.18
C PHE A 368 9.79 -16.16 -33.50
N SER A 369 9.58 -15.36 -34.56
CA SER A 369 8.23 -14.87 -34.93
C SER A 369 7.25 -15.96 -35.33
N GLN A 370 7.76 -17.11 -35.80
CA GLN A 370 6.97 -18.24 -36.27
C GLN A 370 6.92 -19.39 -35.27
N VAL A 371 7.31 -19.17 -34.03
CA VAL A 371 7.25 -20.19 -32.98
C VAL A 371 5.82 -20.71 -32.82
N LYS A 372 5.71 -22.01 -32.66
CA LYS A 372 4.44 -22.68 -32.34
C LYS A 372 4.68 -23.67 -31.22
N VAL A 373 3.90 -23.57 -30.19
CA VAL A 373 3.92 -24.49 -29.06
C VAL A 373 2.65 -25.31 -29.06
N THR A 374 2.82 -26.63 -29.09
CA THR A 374 1.70 -27.60 -29.12
C THR A 374 1.72 -28.43 -27.84
N PRO A 375 0.70 -28.35 -26.96
CA PRO A 375 0.63 -29.20 -25.81
C PRO A 375 0.13 -30.59 -26.18
N GLU A 376 0.78 -31.61 -25.66
CA GLU A 376 0.38 -33.01 -25.79
C GLU A 376 0.19 -33.59 -24.39
N THR A 377 -0.88 -34.33 -24.21
CA THR A 377 -1.13 -35.09 -22.97
C THR A 377 -1.11 -36.57 -23.29
N SER A 378 -0.40 -37.34 -22.51
CA SER A 378 -0.36 -38.79 -22.65
C SER A 378 -0.54 -39.48 -21.32
N THR A 379 -1.30 -40.58 -21.33
CA THR A 379 -1.34 -41.56 -20.25
C THR A 379 -0.33 -42.64 -20.59
N PRO A 380 0.63 -42.98 -19.72
CA PRO A 380 1.46 -44.15 -19.93
C PRO A 380 0.52 -45.38 -19.96
N GLU A 381 0.46 -46.05 -21.07
CA GLU A 381 -0.14 -47.38 -21.14
C GLU A 381 0.62 -48.25 -20.14
N THR A 382 -0.10 -48.82 -19.16
CA THR A 382 0.43 -49.94 -18.39
C THR A 382 0.73 -51.05 -19.40
N ALA A 383 2.01 -51.39 -19.52
CA ALA A 383 2.51 -52.43 -20.45
C ALA A 383 2.06 -53.79 -19.95
N ASP A 384 0.78 -54.04 -19.88
CA ASP A 384 0.22 -55.37 -19.57
C ASP A 384 -1.29 -55.49 -19.86
N ASP A 385 -1.75 -55.09 -21.05
CA ASP A 385 -3.11 -55.37 -21.52
C ASP A 385 -3.16 -55.78 -23.02
N SER A 386 -2.30 -56.70 -23.40
CA SER A 386 -2.42 -57.35 -24.72
C SER A 386 -3.38 -58.56 -24.73
N GLN A 387 -4.21 -58.75 -23.70
CA GLN A 387 -5.26 -59.79 -23.66
C GLN A 387 -6.48 -59.41 -22.81
N SER A 388 -7.32 -58.54 -23.33
CA SER A 388 -8.74 -58.66 -23.02
C SER A 388 -9.58 -57.80 -23.98
N GLY A 389 -10.55 -58.49 -24.57
CA GLY A 389 -11.39 -57.94 -25.63
C GLY A 389 -12.32 -56.80 -25.18
N ALA A 390 -12.73 -56.05 -26.21
CA ALA A 390 -13.64 -54.95 -26.13
C ALA A 390 -14.84 -55.09 -25.21
N GLY A 391 -15.11 -54.10 -24.33
CA GLY A 391 -16.44 -53.80 -23.87
C GLY A 391 -16.80 -54.10 -22.41
N ALA A 392 -16.00 -53.61 -21.46
CA ALA A 392 -16.57 -53.48 -20.09
C ALA A 392 -16.41 -52.02 -19.61
N PRO A 393 -17.46 -51.39 -19.02
CA PRO A 393 -17.31 -50.06 -18.40
C PRO A 393 -16.35 -50.15 -17.23
N PRO A 394 -15.54 -49.10 -16.96
CA PRO A 394 -14.55 -49.10 -15.91
C PRO A 394 -15.24 -49.25 -14.53
N GLN A 395 -14.75 -50.20 -13.75
CA GLN A 395 -15.22 -50.43 -12.39
C GLN A 395 -14.81 -49.31 -11.44
N PRO A 396 -15.64 -48.87 -10.51
CA PRO A 396 -15.31 -47.94 -9.46
C PRO A 396 -14.29 -48.56 -8.51
N GLY A 397 -13.03 -48.20 -8.62
CA GLY A 397 -11.91 -48.73 -7.83
C GLY A 397 -10.56 -48.70 -8.53
N ALA A 398 -10.49 -48.30 -9.80
CA ALA A 398 -9.25 -48.15 -10.51
C ALA A 398 -8.36 -47.04 -9.89
N GLY A 399 -7.11 -47.34 -9.63
CA GLY A 399 -6.12 -46.42 -9.06
C GLY A 399 -5.99 -45.10 -9.85
N ILE A 400 -5.46 -44.06 -9.23
CA ILE A 400 -5.22 -42.75 -9.85
C ILE A 400 -4.29 -42.94 -11.06
N ALA A 401 -4.76 -42.63 -12.27
CA ALA A 401 -4.00 -42.80 -13.50
C ALA A 401 -2.96 -41.70 -13.65
N PRO A 402 -1.72 -42.00 -14.07
CA PRO A 402 -0.71 -41.00 -14.34
C PRO A 402 -1.04 -40.20 -15.59
N LEU A 403 -0.74 -38.86 -15.54
CA LEU A 403 -0.83 -37.94 -16.69
C LEU A 403 0.54 -37.34 -16.94
N LYS A 404 0.99 -37.38 -18.16
CA LYS A 404 2.21 -36.67 -18.62
C LYS A 404 1.79 -35.54 -19.56
N VAL A 405 2.36 -34.34 -19.33
CA VAL A 405 2.14 -33.17 -20.17
C VAL A 405 3.44 -32.84 -20.86
N VAL A 406 3.41 -32.74 -22.18
CA VAL A 406 4.57 -32.40 -23.00
C VAL A 406 4.26 -31.18 -23.86
N TYR A 407 5.00 -30.09 -23.67
CA TYR A 407 4.92 -28.94 -24.55
C TYR A 407 5.94 -29.11 -25.69
N ARG A 408 5.47 -29.35 -26.93
CA ARG A 408 6.32 -29.41 -28.10
C ARG A 408 6.52 -28.05 -28.70
N VAL A 409 7.75 -27.58 -28.67
CA VAL A 409 8.15 -26.29 -29.24
C VAL A 409 8.69 -26.48 -30.62
N ALA A 410 8.09 -25.83 -31.60
CA ALA A 410 8.66 -25.66 -32.96
C ALA A 410 9.14 -24.22 -33.01
N GLU A 411 10.43 -24.00 -32.78
CA GLU A 411 11.02 -22.67 -32.65
C GLU A 411 10.94 -21.84 -33.93
N GLY A 412 11.09 -22.50 -35.08
CA GLY A 412 11.16 -21.80 -36.35
C GLY A 412 12.51 -21.11 -36.56
N ARG A 413 12.53 -20.09 -37.44
CA ARG A 413 13.74 -19.30 -37.70
C ARG A 413 13.86 -18.13 -36.73
N GLN A 414 15.06 -17.90 -36.24
CA GLN A 414 15.35 -16.70 -35.42
C GLN A 414 15.61 -15.53 -36.37
N LEU A 415 14.80 -14.49 -36.23
CA LEU A 415 14.98 -13.22 -36.92
C LEU A 415 15.91 -12.31 -36.15
N ARG A 416 16.79 -11.62 -36.85
CA ARG A 416 17.69 -10.61 -36.30
C ARG A 416 17.51 -9.28 -37.03
N VAL A 417 17.86 -8.22 -36.33
CA VAL A 417 17.85 -6.88 -36.91
C VAL A 417 19.02 -6.79 -37.91
N GLY A 418 18.71 -6.55 -39.17
CA GLY A 418 19.67 -6.30 -40.24
C GLY A 418 20.20 -4.88 -40.18
N GLY A 419 19.35 -3.93 -40.57
CA GLY A 419 19.59 -2.50 -40.49
C GLY A 419 18.64 -1.81 -39.56
N LEU A 420 19.07 -0.66 -38.99
CA LEU A 420 18.25 0.23 -38.21
C LEU A 420 18.31 1.62 -38.83
N GLN A 421 17.16 2.19 -39.17
CA GLN A 421 17.07 3.52 -39.78
C GLN A 421 16.11 4.41 -39.01
N LEU A 422 16.48 5.67 -38.84
CA LEU A 422 15.66 6.73 -38.30
C LEU A 422 15.43 7.73 -39.43
N GLN A 423 14.18 8.10 -39.73
CA GLN A 423 13.83 8.99 -40.82
C GLN A 423 12.87 10.06 -40.33
N GLY A 424 13.04 11.30 -40.77
CA GLY A 424 12.20 12.43 -40.39
C GLY A 424 12.60 13.08 -39.03
N ASN A 425 13.80 12.78 -38.52
CA ASN A 425 14.32 13.36 -37.27
C ASN A 425 15.20 14.59 -37.58
N ASP A 426 14.57 15.71 -37.92
CA ASP A 426 15.27 16.93 -38.34
C ASP A 426 15.86 17.72 -37.15
N HIS A 427 15.19 17.73 -36.01
CA HIS A 427 15.59 18.49 -34.82
C HIS A 427 16.37 17.67 -33.77
N ILE A 428 16.23 16.36 -33.72
CA ILE A 428 16.99 15.50 -32.81
C ILE A 428 17.97 14.66 -33.63
N THR A 429 19.25 14.75 -33.29
CA THR A 429 20.26 14.00 -34.05
C THR A 429 20.03 12.49 -33.94
N THR A 430 20.28 11.79 -35.06
CA THR A 430 20.19 10.33 -35.09
C THR A 430 21.03 9.66 -34.01
N ALA A 431 22.21 10.21 -33.69
CA ALA A 431 23.08 9.68 -32.62
C ALA A 431 22.41 9.76 -31.24
N THR A 432 21.70 10.84 -30.95
CA THR A 432 20.98 11.02 -29.68
C THR A 432 19.82 10.02 -29.56
N LEU A 433 19.05 9.84 -30.63
CA LEU A 433 17.93 8.89 -30.64
C LEU A 433 18.43 7.46 -30.53
N THR A 434 19.45 7.08 -31.34
CA THR A 434 20.05 5.73 -31.33
C THR A 434 20.57 5.35 -29.93
N ALA A 435 21.10 6.30 -29.16
CA ALA A 435 21.57 6.06 -27.78
C ALA A 435 20.43 5.69 -26.80
N LEU A 436 19.18 5.97 -27.15
CA LEU A 436 18.01 5.64 -26.34
C LEU A 436 17.43 4.28 -26.67
N LEU A 437 17.80 3.72 -27.85
CA LEU A 437 17.21 2.49 -28.35
C LEU A 437 17.88 1.26 -27.74
N ASN A 438 17.06 0.29 -27.42
CA ASN A 438 17.50 -1.04 -27.01
C ASN A 438 17.80 -1.93 -28.23
N THR A 439 17.17 -1.66 -29.37
CA THR A 439 17.34 -2.41 -30.60
C THR A 439 18.60 -1.94 -31.34
N THR A 440 19.53 -2.86 -31.61
CA THR A 440 20.75 -2.59 -32.38
C THR A 440 20.91 -3.62 -33.50
N PRO A 441 21.58 -3.25 -34.64
CA PRO A 441 21.87 -4.21 -35.71
C PRO A 441 22.61 -5.43 -35.20
N GLY A 442 22.20 -6.62 -35.66
CA GLY A 442 22.75 -7.92 -35.26
C GLY A 442 22.06 -8.56 -34.05
N GLN A 443 21.31 -7.80 -33.25
CA GLN A 443 20.51 -8.36 -32.17
C GLN A 443 19.29 -9.13 -32.66
N VAL A 444 18.70 -9.93 -31.79
CA VAL A 444 17.44 -10.62 -32.07
C VAL A 444 16.30 -9.61 -32.22
N LEU A 445 15.41 -9.85 -33.15
CA LEU A 445 14.25 -8.99 -33.38
C LEU A 445 13.21 -9.23 -32.27
N SER A 446 13.03 -8.26 -31.38
CA SER A 446 12.10 -8.35 -30.26
C SER A 446 10.96 -7.35 -30.41
N PRO A 447 9.69 -7.79 -30.53
CA PRO A 447 8.56 -6.89 -30.60
C PRO A 447 8.42 -5.98 -29.37
N SER A 448 8.74 -6.49 -28.17
CA SER A 448 8.72 -5.70 -26.94
C SER A 448 9.82 -4.62 -26.91
N SER A 449 11.00 -4.92 -27.45
CA SER A 449 12.08 -3.93 -27.59
C SER A 449 11.70 -2.85 -28.59
N LEU A 450 11.11 -3.21 -29.74
CA LEU A 450 10.64 -2.23 -30.73
C LEU A 450 9.54 -1.33 -30.17
N ALA A 451 8.60 -1.87 -29.39
CA ALA A 451 7.59 -1.06 -28.71
C ALA A 451 8.21 -0.11 -27.67
N GLY A 452 9.17 -0.61 -26.88
CA GLY A 452 9.91 0.21 -25.95
C GLY A 452 10.73 1.32 -26.62
N ASP A 453 11.35 1.02 -27.75
CA ASP A 453 12.12 1.98 -28.55
C ASP A 453 11.22 3.04 -29.19
N HIS A 454 10.04 2.64 -29.70
CA HIS A 454 9.01 3.56 -30.15
C HIS A 454 8.64 4.55 -29.03
N ASP A 455 8.32 4.05 -27.85
CA ASP A 455 7.94 4.88 -26.70
C ASP A 455 9.09 5.77 -26.22
N ALA A 456 10.32 5.28 -26.30
CA ALA A 456 11.52 6.07 -25.97
C ALA A 456 11.72 7.23 -26.93
N ILE A 457 11.52 7.01 -28.25
CA ILE A 457 11.58 8.07 -29.26
C ILE A 457 10.47 9.09 -29.02
N VAL A 458 9.21 8.65 -28.89
CA VAL A 458 8.08 9.54 -28.61
C VAL A 458 8.34 10.37 -27.35
N THR A 459 8.79 9.74 -26.27
CA THR A 459 9.13 10.43 -25.01
C THR A 459 10.25 11.45 -25.19
N ALA A 460 11.25 11.16 -26.03
CA ALA A 460 12.34 12.07 -26.33
C ALA A 460 11.84 13.35 -27.03
N TYR A 461 10.88 13.22 -27.93
CA TYR A 461 10.24 14.33 -28.62
C TYR A 461 9.31 15.12 -27.70
N LEU A 462 8.42 14.44 -26.99
CA LEU A 462 7.52 15.06 -26.00
C LEU A 462 8.27 15.84 -24.92
N SER A 463 9.44 15.33 -24.50
CA SER A 463 10.28 16.03 -23.52
C SER A 463 10.96 17.29 -24.06
N ARG A 464 10.98 17.47 -25.36
CA ARG A 464 11.56 18.65 -26.05
C ARG A 464 10.52 19.56 -26.67
N GLY A 465 9.24 19.37 -26.33
CA GLY A 465 8.15 20.25 -26.73
C GLY A 465 7.53 19.95 -28.10
N PHE A 466 7.77 18.76 -28.65
CA PHE A 466 7.07 18.29 -29.85
C PHE A 466 5.84 17.49 -29.43
N ASP A 467 4.78 18.20 -29.05
CA ASP A 467 3.58 17.62 -28.46
C ASP A 467 2.72 16.82 -29.47
N GLN A 468 2.95 16.99 -30.76
CA GLN A 468 2.28 16.29 -31.85
C GLN A 468 3.16 15.22 -32.50
N ALA A 469 4.32 14.92 -31.95
CA ALA A 469 5.25 13.95 -32.54
C ALA A 469 4.60 12.57 -32.68
N ALA A 470 4.65 12.02 -33.87
CA ALA A 470 4.16 10.68 -34.18
C ALA A 470 5.30 9.82 -34.74
N VAL A 471 5.35 8.56 -34.29
CA VAL A 471 6.37 7.61 -34.72
C VAL A 471 5.67 6.38 -35.26
N THR A 472 6.11 5.89 -36.40
CA THR A 472 5.64 4.62 -36.97
C THR A 472 6.81 3.70 -37.23
N VAL A 473 6.64 2.41 -36.91
CA VAL A 473 7.68 1.40 -37.10
C VAL A 473 7.34 0.55 -38.31
N SER A 474 8.26 0.48 -39.25
CA SER A 474 8.19 -0.42 -40.40
C SER A 474 9.28 -1.49 -40.35
N GLN A 475 8.92 -2.69 -40.79
CA GLN A 475 9.81 -3.85 -40.80
C GLN A 475 9.84 -4.46 -42.21
N GLN A 476 11.01 -4.62 -42.75
CA GLN A 476 11.20 -5.18 -44.08
C GLN A 476 12.25 -6.29 -44.04
N ALA A 477 11.91 -7.48 -44.58
CA ALA A 477 12.88 -8.57 -44.68
C ALA A 477 14.03 -8.20 -45.65
N GLU A 478 15.26 -8.49 -45.26
CA GLU A 478 16.43 -8.24 -46.08
C GLU A 478 16.42 -9.21 -47.25
N PRO A 479 16.46 -8.74 -48.51
CA PRO A 479 16.41 -9.65 -49.69
C PRO A 479 17.58 -10.65 -49.76
N ALA A 480 18.72 -10.29 -49.17
CA ALA A 480 19.94 -11.12 -49.21
C ALA A 480 19.98 -12.18 -48.08
N ASP A 481 19.28 -11.94 -46.96
CA ASP A 481 19.29 -12.86 -45.84
C ASP A 481 17.87 -12.92 -45.19
N PRO A 482 17.11 -13.98 -45.41
CA PRO A 482 15.75 -14.11 -44.90
C PRO A 482 15.65 -14.21 -43.38
N ASN A 483 16.76 -14.28 -42.65
CA ASN A 483 16.80 -14.26 -41.20
C ASN A 483 17.04 -12.85 -40.67
N LYS A 484 17.23 -11.85 -41.53
CA LYS A 484 17.41 -10.46 -41.13
C LYS A 484 16.23 -9.60 -41.55
N VAL A 485 15.91 -8.67 -40.71
CA VAL A 485 14.82 -7.69 -40.86
C VAL A 485 15.38 -6.30 -40.66
N ASP A 486 15.24 -5.45 -41.65
CA ASP A 486 15.53 -4.03 -41.53
C ASP A 486 14.37 -3.35 -40.84
N VAL A 487 14.70 -2.54 -39.81
CA VAL A 487 13.72 -1.76 -39.02
C VAL A 487 13.91 -0.29 -39.36
N ALA A 488 12.83 0.38 -39.68
CA ALA A 488 12.85 1.81 -39.87
C ALA A 488 11.77 2.49 -39.01
N PHE A 489 12.20 3.48 -38.25
CA PHE A 489 11.33 4.39 -37.50
C PHE A 489 11.11 5.64 -38.36
N HIS A 490 9.85 5.86 -38.74
CA HIS A 490 9.45 7.06 -39.44
C HIS A 490 8.85 8.02 -38.42
N ILE A 491 9.44 9.19 -38.34
CA ILE A 491 9.14 10.21 -37.35
C ILE A 491 8.50 11.41 -38.04
N ASP A 492 7.36 11.82 -37.58
CA ASP A 492 6.73 13.09 -37.90
C ASP A 492 6.81 13.95 -36.63
N GLU A 493 7.76 14.90 -36.63
CA GLU A 493 8.07 15.65 -35.41
C GLU A 493 6.96 16.62 -35.02
N GLY A 494 6.23 17.14 -35.99
CA GLY A 494 5.30 18.25 -35.78
C GLY A 494 6.00 19.55 -35.37
N PRO A 495 5.23 20.58 -34.98
CA PRO A 495 5.80 21.86 -34.54
C PRO A 495 6.34 21.78 -33.12
N GLN A 496 7.51 22.40 -32.88
CA GLN A 496 8.04 22.53 -31.54
C GLN A 496 7.33 23.66 -30.78
N THR A 497 6.86 23.34 -29.58
CA THR A 497 6.12 24.24 -28.70
C THR A 497 6.95 24.59 -27.45
N PHE A 498 6.96 25.89 -27.10
CA PHE A 498 7.65 26.39 -25.90
C PHE A 498 6.66 26.97 -24.89
N VAL A 499 7.06 26.99 -23.62
CA VAL A 499 6.28 27.61 -22.55
C VAL A 499 6.46 29.12 -22.61
N ARG A 500 5.36 29.86 -22.82
CA ARG A 500 5.34 31.32 -22.77
C ARG A 500 5.44 31.83 -21.33
N ASN A 501 4.55 31.38 -20.49
CA ASN A 501 4.50 31.69 -19.07
C ASN A 501 3.76 30.57 -18.31
N VAL A 502 3.93 30.55 -17.00
CA VAL A 502 3.24 29.65 -16.09
C VAL A 502 2.35 30.48 -15.16
N LEU A 503 1.07 30.23 -15.21
CA LEU A 503 0.07 30.91 -14.39
C LEU A 503 -0.39 29.94 -13.28
N VAL A 504 -0.24 30.35 -12.03
CA VAL A 504 -0.72 29.61 -10.88
C VAL A 504 -1.95 30.31 -10.31
N THR A 505 -3.01 29.56 -10.09
CA THR A 505 -4.29 30.09 -9.61
C THR A 505 -4.84 29.24 -8.49
N GLY A 506 -5.78 29.81 -7.70
CA GLY A 506 -6.45 29.10 -6.60
C GLY A 506 -5.66 29.06 -5.28
N LEU A 507 -4.62 29.88 -5.13
CA LEU A 507 -3.89 30.03 -3.88
C LEU A 507 -4.60 31.06 -2.99
N GLU A 508 -5.01 30.64 -1.80
CA GLU A 508 -5.66 31.49 -0.80
C GLU A 508 -4.74 31.81 0.39
N GLU A 509 -4.18 30.78 1.02
CA GLU A 509 -3.29 30.89 2.18
C GLU A 509 -1.85 30.49 1.87
N THR A 510 -1.63 29.67 0.83
CA THR A 510 -0.29 29.18 0.46
C THR A 510 0.51 30.29 -0.23
N ARG A 511 1.74 30.49 0.21
CA ARG A 511 2.61 31.51 -0.41
C ARG A 511 2.96 31.09 -1.84
N PRO A 512 2.87 32.01 -2.83
CA PRO A 512 3.25 31.70 -4.21
C PRO A 512 4.67 31.13 -4.33
N GLN A 513 5.61 31.60 -3.53
CA GLN A 513 6.99 31.11 -3.51
C GLN A 513 7.10 29.63 -3.12
N THR A 514 6.22 29.14 -2.26
CA THR A 514 6.18 27.71 -1.88
C THR A 514 5.79 26.85 -3.09
N VAL A 515 4.81 27.29 -3.86
CA VAL A 515 4.35 26.60 -5.07
C VAL A 515 5.38 26.67 -6.18
N MET A 516 5.95 27.86 -6.42
CA MET A 516 6.95 28.07 -7.49
C MET A 516 8.18 27.15 -7.37
N ARG A 517 8.53 26.70 -6.17
CA ARG A 517 9.64 25.77 -5.95
C ARG A 517 9.36 24.34 -6.45
N ALA A 518 8.10 23.93 -6.45
CA ALA A 518 7.70 22.62 -6.91
C ALA A 518 7.48 22.55 -8.43
N ILE A 519 7.41 23.73 -9.06
CA ILE A 519 7.20 23.86 -10.50
C ILE A 519 8.52 23.57 -11.22
N THR A 520 8.48 22.59 -12.11
CA THR A 520 9.63 22.16 -12.92
C THR A 520 9.60 22.73 -14.34
N VAL A 521 8.57 23.49 -14.68
CA VAL A 521 8.34 24.08 -16.01
C VAL A 521 8.46 25.59 -15.90
N HIS A 522 9.32 26.23 -16.69
CA HIS A 522 9.56 27.67 -16.65
C HIS A 522 9.32 28.32 -18.02
N ALA A 523 9.13 29.61 -18.01
CA ALA A 523 8.99 30.38 -19.25
C ALA A 523 10.24 30.26 -20.12
N GLY A 524 10.06 29.95 -21.39
CA GLY A 524 11.14 29.68 -22.34
C GLY A 524 11.54 28.21 -22.47
N ASP A 525 11.14 27.34 -21.55
CA ASP A 525 11.40 25.92 -21.65
C ASP A 525 10.58 25.28 -22.79
N PRO A 526 11.06 24.20 -23.41
CA PRO A 526 10.22 23.36 -24.26
C PRO A 526 9.02 22.82 -23.45
N LEU A 527 7.84 22.76 -24.06
CA LEU A 527 6.65 22.24 -23.41
C LEU A 527 6.78 20.73 -23.17
N ASN A 528 7.15 20.35 -21.98
CA ASN A 528 7.48 18.98 -21.59
C ASN A 528 6.36 18.40 -20.73
N GLN A 529 5.63 17.41 -21.25
CA GLN A 529 4.52 16.74 -20.54
C GLN A 529 4.98 16.03 -19.26
N ASN A 530 6.17 15.43 -19.27
CA ASN A 530 6.73 14.80 -18.07
C ASN A 530 7.05 15.82 -16.98
N ALA A 531 7.50 17.02 -17.35
CA ALA A 531 7.74 18.10 -16.40
C ALA A 531 6.43 18.66 -15.83
N LEU A 532 5.34 18.68 -16.60
CA LEU A 532 4.00 19.02 -16.09
C LEU A 532 3.52 17.99 -15.08
N ALA A 533 3.63 16.70 -15.39
CA ALA A 533 3.29 15.62 -14.48
C ALA A 533 4.14 15.63 -13.21
N ALA A 534 5.45 15.89 -13.34
CA ALA A 534 6.35 16.04 -12.19
C ALA A 534 5.97 17.24 -11.32
N THR A 535 5.60 18.38 -11.92
CA THR A 535 5.08 19.55 -11.21
C THR A 535 3.83 19.20 -10.39
N GLN A 536 2.88 18.51 -11.00
CA GLN A 536 1.67 18.08 -10.34
C GLN A 536 1.98 17.12 -9.16
N SER A 537 2.85 16.14 -9.37
CA SER A 537 3.29 15.20 -8.33
C SER A 537 4.00 15.92 -7.17
N ASN A 538 4.89 16.87 -7.46
CA ASN A 538 5.61 17.64 -6.46
C ASN A 538 4.67 18.50 -5.61
N LEU A 539 3.65 19.10 -6.23
CA LEU A 539 2.64 19.89 -5.51
C LEU A 539 1.75 19.02 -4.61
N TYR A 540 1.37 17.81 -5.07
CA TYR A 540 0.66 16.85 -4.22
C TYR A 540 1.50 16.38 -3.03
N ALA A 541 2.81 16.24 -3.20
CA ALA A 541 3.71 15.83 -2.13
C ALA A 541 3.74 16.80 -0.94
N PHE A 542 3.37 18.06 -1.13
CA PHE A 542 3.24 19.03 -0.04
C PHE A 542 2.07 18.78 0.89
N ALA A 543 1.10 17.95 0.47
CA ALA A 543 -0.17 17.70 1.20
C ALA A 543 -0.96 18.99 1.54
N LEU A 544 -0.75 20.06 0.77
CA LEU A 544 -1.43 21.35 0.91
C LEU A 544 -2.63 21.50 -0.01
N PHE A 545 -2.76 20.63 -1.00
CA PHE A 545 -3.74 20.73 -2.06
C PHE A 545 -4.61 19.47 -2.13
N ASN A 546 -5.92 19.66 -2.26
CA ASN A 546 -6.86 18.59 -2.56
C ASN A 546 -6.83 18.19 -4.03
N GLN A 547 -6.61 19.19 -4.90
CA GLN A 547 -6.57 19.01 -6.33
C GLN A 547 -5.53 19.95 -6.93
N VAL A 548 -4.76 19.45 -7.87
CA VAL A 548 -3.83 20.21 -8.69
C VAL A 548 -4.02 19.76 -10.13
N ASP A 549 -4.47 20.68 -10.97
CA ASP A 549 -4.64 20.42 -12.40
C ASP A 549 -3.64 21.26 -13.18
N THR A 550 -2.97 20.62 -14.13
CA THR A 550 -2.07 21.29 -15.07
C THR A 550 -2.73 21.26 -16.45
N ALA A 551 -2.88 22.42 -17.04
CA ALA A 551 -3.47 22.55 -18.36
C ALA A 551 -2.60 23.43 -19.26
N VAL A 552 -2.63 23.12 -20.55
CA VAL A 552 -1.99 23.94 -21.58
C VAL A 552 -3.09 24.77 -22.25
N VAL A 553 -2.90 26.07 -22.30
CA VAL A 553 -3.84 26.96 -23.00
C VAL A 553 -3.73 26.74 -24.50
N ASN A 554 -4.88 26.57 -25.18
CA ASN A 554 -4.95 26.28 -26.60
C ASN A 554 -4.23 24.98 -26.98
N PRO A 555 -4.61 23.81 -26.40
CA PRO A 555 -3.85 22.55 -26.60
C PRO A 555 -3.85 22.07 -28.06
N ALA A 556 -4.94 22.33 -28.80
CA ALA A 556 -5.12 21.90 -30.18
C ALA A 556 -4.58 22.88 -31.25
N GLY A 557 -4.10 24.05 -30.87
CA GLY A 557 -3.57 25.03 -31.82
C GLY A 557 -2.06 24.85 -32.02
N ASP A 558 -1.60 25.23 -33.21
CA ASP A 558 -0.18 25.15 -33.61
C ASP A 558 0.63 26.40 -33.20
N ALA A 559 0.19 27.10 -32.14
CA ALA A 559 0.91 28.25 -31.63
C ALA A 559 2.29 27.82 -31.08
N PRO A 560 3.40 28.47 -31.49
CA PRO A 560 4.75 28.09 -31.10
C PRO A 560 5.05 28.34 -29.61
N GLN A 561 4.24 29.16 -28.97
CA GLN A 561 4.34 29.45 -27.55
C GLN A 561 2.98 29.28 -26.90
N LYS A 562 2.93 28.47 -25.84
CA LYS A 562 1.70 28.17 -25.09
C LYS A 562 1.85 28.55 -23.62
N THR A 563 0.80 29.02 -23.01
CA THR A 563 0.74 29.29 -21.57
C THR A 563 0.36 28.01 -20.84
N VAL A 564 1.07 27.72 -19.76
CA VAL A 564 0.75 26.64 -18.81
C VAL A 564 -0.09 27.24 -17.68
N LEU A 565 -1.22 26.63 -17.40
CA LEU A 565 -2.10 26.99 -16.30
C LEU A 565 -2.02 25.88 -15.23
N ILE A 566 -1.72 26.25 -14.00
CA ILE A 566 -1.73 25.37 -12.83
C ILE A 566 -2.85 25.86 -11.91
N GLN A 567 -3.92 25.09 -11.84
CA GLN A 567 -5.04 25.35 -10.93
C GLN A 567 -4.85 24.48 -9.68
N ALA A 568 -4.69 25.12 -8.52
CA ALA A 568 -4.52 24.45 -7.24
C ALA A 568 -5.72 24.74 -6.32
N ILE A 569 -6.36 23.70 -5.81
CA ILE A 569 -7.41 23.81 -4.80
C ILE A 569 -6.81 23.41 -3.46
N GLU A 570 -6.75 24.38 -2.54
CA GLU A 570 -6.13 24.16 -1.24
C GLU A 570 -6.92 23.15 -0.39
N ALA A 571 -6.18 22.28 0.31
CA ALA A 571 -6.74 21.32 1.26
C ALA A 571 -7.15 22.03 2.57
N ARG A 572 -8.00 21.39 3.34
CA ARG A 572 -8.32 21.84 4.69
C ARG A 572 -7.07 21.90 5.53
N ARG A 573 -6.85 23.02 6.19
CA ARG A 573 -5.65 23.24 7.02
C ARG A 573 -5.66 22.43 8.31
N TRP A 574 -6.82 22.15 8.85
CA TRP A 574 -6.99 21.41 10.09
C TRP A 574 -7.49 19.99 9.78
N THR A 575 -6.78 19.04 10.32
CA THR A 575 -7.16 17.62 10.28
C THR A 575 -7.29 17.13 11.71
N LEU A 576 -8.44 16.55 12.04
CA LEU A 576 -8.68 15.83 13.27
C LEU A 576 -8.76 14.35 12.95
N THR A 577 -7.81 13.59 13.44
CA THR A 577 -7.82 12.12 13.37
C THR A 577 -8.12 11.59 14.77
N TYR A 578 -9.09 10.73 14.89
CA TYR A 578 -9.40 10.04 16.14
C TYR A 578 -9.54 8.55 15.89
N GLY A 579 -9.21 7.78 16.90
CA GLY A 579 -9.26 6.32 16.81
C GLY A 579 -9.58 5.69 18.16
N PHE A 580 -10.26 4.55 18.09
CA PHE A 580 -10.50 3.67 19.24
C PHE A 580 -9.85 2.33 18.92
N GLY A 581 -9.22 1.75 19.91
CA GLY A 581 -8.56 0.45 19.73
C GLY A 581 -8.47 -0.29 21.05
N PHE A 582 -8.02 -1.53 20.91
CA PHE A 582 -7.68 -2.37 22.06
C PHE A 582 -6.25 -2.83 21.88
N GLU A 583 -5.51 -2.78 22.97
CA GLU A 583 -4.18 -3.35 23.06
C GLU A 583 -4.22 -4.54 24.01
N ALA A 584 -3.76 -5.68 23.54
CA ALA A 584 -3.64 -6.88 24.34
C ALA A 584 -2.18 -7.31 24.37
N GLN A 585 -1.59 -7.40 25.54
CA GLN A 585 -0.22 -7.89 25.67
C GLN A 585 -0.05 -8.77 26.91
N THR A 586 0.92 -9.67 26.84
CA THR A 586 1.39 -10.47 27.96
C THR A 586 2.50 -9.73 28.71
N GLY A 587 2.73 -10.04 29.97
CA GLY A 587 3.80 -9.43 30.75
C GLY A 587 3.45 -8.09 31.37
N GLN A 588 2.16 -7.77 31.51
CA GLN A 588 1.72 -6.55 32.19
C GLN A 588 1.93 -6.62 33.70
N PRO A 589 2.18 -5.46 34.38
CA PRO A 589 2.22 -5.39 35.81
C PRO A 589 0.93 -5.91 36.47
N GLN A 590 1.07 -6.58 37.60
CA GLN A 590 -0.08 -6.95 38.41
C GLN A 590 -0.33 -5.85 39.44
N ASN A 591 -1.43 -5.12 39.30
CA ASN A 591 -1.71 -3.93 40.10
C ASN A 591 -1.73 -4.14 41.63
N ASN A 592 -1.81 -5.38 42.09
CA ASN A 592 -1.88 -5.73 43.50
C ASN A 592 -0.62 -6.37 44.06
N CYS A 593 0.51 -6.27 43.35
CA CYS A 593 1.75 -6.95 43.71
C CYS A 593 2.77 -6.02 44.41
N SER A 594 2.45 -4.75 44.62
CA SER A 594 3.30 -3.82 45.31
C SER A 594 3.02 -3.82 46.82
N GLY A 595 4.02 -4.07 47.62
CA GLY A 595 4.02 -3.83 49.06
C GLY A 595 2.81 -4.37 49.82
N ALA A 596 2.08 -3.48 50.49
CA ALA A 596 0.97 -3.81 51.40
C ALA A 596 -0.25 -4.50 50.71
N SER A 597 -0.34 -4.46 49.38
CA SER A 597 -1.47 -5.07 48.63
C SER A 597 -1.23 -6.52 48.23
N ALA A 598 -0.01 -7.06 48.39
CA ALA A 598 0.36 -8.37 47.92
C ALA A 598 0.03 -9.51 48.89
N ALA A 599 -0.50 -9.23 50.09
CA ALA A 599 -0.86 -10.25 51.05
C ALA A 599 -1.94 -11.21 50.49
N GLY A 600 -1.54 -12.44 50.19
CA GLY A 600 -2.41 -13.52 49.74
C GLY A 600 -2.64 -13.59 48.20
N VAL A 601 -1.98 -12.76 47.38
CA VAL A 601 -2.07 -12.82 45.92
C VAL A 601 -0.77 -13.42 45.34
N ALA A 602 -0.90 -14.47 44.51
CA ALA A 602 0.23 -15.03 43.79
C ALA A 602 0.66 -14.06 42.66
N CYS A 603 1.74 -13.35 42.89
CA CYS A 603 2.32 -12.43 41.91
C CYS A 603 3.35 -13.12 41.01
N SER A 604 3.25 -12.93 39.71
CA SER A 604 4.18 -13.52 38.74
C SER A 604 5.11 -12.47 38.16
N PRO A 605 6.43 -12.68 38.23
CA PRO A 605 7.39 -11.80 37.57
C PRO A 605 7.27 -11.76 36.04
N ASN A 606 6.60 -12.72 35.46
CA ASN A 606 6.28 -12.72 34.04
C ASN A 606 5.08 -11.85 33.67
N GLY A 607 4.45 -11.24 34.68
CA GLY A 607 3.25 -10.43 34.50
C GLY A 607 2.01 -11.25 34.15
N LYS A 608 0.95 -10.57 33.81
CA LYS A 608 -0.33 -11.14 33.35
C LYS A 608 -0.66 -10.72 31.91
N THR A 609 -1.58 -11.43 31.27
CA THR A 609 -2.18 -10.95 30.04
C THR A 609 -3.22 -9.89 30.38
N GLY A 610 -3.10 -8.70 29.82
CA GLY A 610 -4.05 -7.62 29.98
C GLY A 610 -4.57 -7.14 28.66
N VAL A 611 -5.77 -6.55 28.69
CA VAL A 611 -6.40 -5.88 27.54
C VAL A 611 -6.67 -4.45 27.96
N SER A 612 -6.14 -3.50 27.20
CA SER A 612 -6.31 -2.07 27.41
C SER A 612 -7.15 -1.46 26.29
N PRO A 613 -8.33 -0.91 26.54
CA PRO A 613 -8.96 0.00 25.62
C PRO A 613 -8.10 1.26 25.48
N ARG A 614 -7.95 1.76 24.24
CA ARG A 614 -7.13 2.91 23.91
C ARG A 614 -7.88 3.88 23.04
N VAL A 615 -7.76 5.17 23.34
CA VAL A 615 -8.26 6.27 22.52
C VAL A 615 -7.08 7.10 22.04
N LEU A 616 -7.10 7.45 20.78
CA LEU A 616 -6.11 8.33 20.14
C LEU A 616 -6.84 9.53 19.55
N ALA A 617 -6.27 10.71 19.75
CA ALA A 617 -6.68 11.95 19.07
C ALA A 617 -5.44 12.66 18.55
N ASP A 618 -5.47 13.06 17.29
CA ASP A 618 -4.39 13.81 16.63
C ASP A 618 -5.00 15.02 15.93
N ILE A 619 -4.59 16.21 16.33
CA ILE A 619 -4.99 17.47 15.71
C ILE A 619 -3.78 18.02 14.97
N THR A 620 -3.86 18.03 13.65
CA THR A 620 -2.79 18.52 12.79
C THR A 620 -3.23 19.77 12.04
N ARG A 621 -2.37 20.78 12.04
CA ARG A 621 -2.48 21.94 11.16
C ARG A 621 -1.40 21.87 10.08
N ASN A 622 -1.82 21.78 8.84
CA ASN A 622 -0.96 21.82 7.66
C ASN A 622 -0.83 23.24 7.13
N GLY A 623 0.21 23.50 6.37
CA GLY A 623 0.41 24.79 5.70
C GLY A 623 0.74 25.95 6.63
N LEU A 624 1.46 25.68 7.72
CA LEU A 624 1.88 26.75 8.64
C LEU A 624 2.67 27.83 7.90
N PHE A 625 2.32 29.07 8.19
CA PHE A 625 2.95 30.24 7.58
C PHE A 625 2.87 30.27 6.03
N GLY A 626 1.88 29.57 5.44
CA GLY A 626 1.74 29.42 3.98
C GLY A 626 2.84 28.59 3.33
N ARG A 627 3.51 27.72 4.07
CA ARG A 627 4.55 26.79 3.62
C ARG A 627 4.11 25.34 3.82
N ASP A 628 4.89 24.41 3.29
CA ASP A 628 4.74 22.96 3.44
C ASP A 628 5.10 22.43 4.85
N GLN A 629 4.82 23.22 5.87
CA GLN A 629 5.12 22.92 7.27
C GLN A 629 3.86 22.48 7.99
N SER A 630 4.00 21.57 8.94
CA SER A 630 2.89 21.11 9.76
C SER A 630 3.23 21.12 11.24
N ALA A 631 2.20 21.32 12.05
CA ALA A 631 2.28 21.11 13.49
C ALA A 631 1.12 20.23 13.93
N SER A 632 1.40 19.26 14.79
CA SER A 632 0.38 18.38 15.35
C SER A 632 0.50 18.26 16.86
N VAL A 633 -0.65 18.03 17.47
CA VAL A 633 -0.80 17.63 18.88
C VAL A 633 -1.45 16.27 18.87
N ARG A 634 -0.74 15.29 19.40
CA ARG A 634 -1.21 13.92 19.50
C ARG A 634 -1.40 13.55 20.96
N GLY A 635 -2.56 13.02 21.31
CA GLY A 635 -2.84 12.45 22.61
C GLY A 635 -3.23 10.99 22.48
N THR A 636 -2.67 10.14 23.35
CA THR A 636 -3.07 8.74 23.51
C THR A 636 -3.49 8.54 24.96
N TYR A 637 -4.61 7.89 25.18
CA TYR A 637 -5.08 7.53 26.51
C TYR A 637 -5.51 6.07 26.55
N GLY A 638 -4.83 5.30 27.36
CA GLY A 638 -5.09 3.89 27.60
C GLY A 638 -4.66 3.50 29.01
N LEU A 639 -4.88 2.24 29.37
CA LEU A 639 -4.45 1.71 30.67
C LEU A 639 -2.96 1.50 30.74
N LEU A 640 -2.31 1.18 29.60
CA LEU A 640 -0.89 0.87 29.52
C LEU A 640 -0.04 2.08 29.14
N GLU A 641 -0.60 2.98 28.35
CA GLU A 641 0.08 4.16 27.86
C GLU A 641 -0.82 5.38 27.92
N GLN A 642 -0.30 6.45 28.47
CA GLN A 642 -0.89 7.77 28.47
C GLN A 642 0.16 8.74 27.96
N SER A 643 -0.10 9.36 26.81
CA SER A 643 0.89 10.25 26.20
C SER A 643 0.24 11.50 25.60
N ILE A 644 1.00 12.59 25.61
CA ILE A 644 0.70 13.80 24.86
C ILE A 644 1.99 14.29 24.20
N GLY A 645 1.92 14.57 22.91
CA GLY A 645 3.07 15.01 22.13
C GLY A 645 2.75 16.17 21.23
N LEU A 646 3.75 17.01 21.03
CA LEU A 646 3.79 18.08 20.04
C LEU A 646 4.78 17.68 18.96
N LEU A 647 4.41 17.88 17.71
CA LEU A 647 5.28 17.61 16.57
C LEU A 647 5.23 18.79 15.61
N TYR A 648 6.37 19.34 15.26
CA TYR A 648 6.51 20.35 14.22
C TYR A 648 7.44 19.82 13.14
N GLN A 649 6.97 19.79 11.90
CA GLN A 649 7.68 19.20 10.77
C GLN A 649 7.91 20.24 9.67
N VAL A 650 9.11 20.25 9.15
CA VAL A 650 9.53 20.96 7.95
C VAL A 650 10.09 19.91 6.99
N PRO A 651 9.29 19.39 6.04
CA PRO A 651 9.70 18.28 5.18
C PRO A 651 10.87 18.63 4.27
N HIS A 652 10.96 19.89 3.84
CA HIS A 652 11.97 20.34 2.88
C HIS A 652 12.58 21.69 3.32
N ILE A 653 13.88 21.82 3.22
CA ILE A 653 14.60 23.09 3.45
C ILE A 653 14.86 23.79 2.11
N GLU A 654 14.90 25.11 2.14
CA GLU A 654 15.27 25.93 0.99
C GLU A 654 16.62 25.49 0.40
N GLY A 655 16.61 25.10 -0.87
CA GLY A 655 17.81 24.66 -1.60
C GLY A 655 18.16 23.18 -1.48
N ASN A 656 17.49 22.41 -0.60
CA ASN A 656 17.70 20.96 -0.52
C ASN A 656 16.37 20.21 -0.32
N PRO A 657 15.77 19.67 -1.38
CA PRO A 657 14.50 18.92 -1.30
C PRO A 657 14.64 17.57 -0.58
N ASN A 658 15.85 17.08 -0.35
CA ASN A 658 16.10 15.79 0.28
C ASN A 658 16.36 15.91 1.78
N PHE A 659 16.41 17.12 2.33
CA PHE A 659 16.67 17.36 3.74
C PHE A 659 15.48 18.05 4.40
N GLY A 660 15.02 17.48 5.49
CA GLY A 660 13.98 18.02 6.34
C GLY A 660 14.35 18.01 7.81
N PHE A 661 13.60 18.73 8.63
CA PHE A 661 13.76 18.65 10.07
C PHE A 661 12.42 18.52 10.80
N THR A 662 12.50 17.95 11.99
CA THR A 662 11.37 17.73 12.88
C THR A 662 11.77 18.17 14.28
N PHE A 663 10.93 18.94 14.91
CA PHE A 663 10.99 19.20 16.34
C PHE A 663 9.85 18.45 17.02
N SER A 664 10.15 17.67 18.05
CA SER A 664 9.16 16.95 18.85
C SER A 664 9.36 17.23 20.32
N GLY A 665 8.26 17.21 21.06
CA GLY A 665 8.28 17.29 22.50
C GLY A 665 7.05 16.62 23.08
N GLY A 666 7.18 15.94 24.21
CA GLY A 666 6.07 15.18 24.75
C GLY A 666 6.27 14.66 26.16
N TYR A 667 5.16 14.23 26.72
CA TYR A 667 5.11 13.52 27.98
C TYR A 667 4.43 12.17 27.75
N ALA A 668 5.03 11.12 28.26
CA ALA A 668 4.45 9.78 28.25
C ALA A 668 4.56 9.14 29.63
N ASN A 669 3.55 8.37 29.99
CA ASN A 669 3.56 7.46 31.12
C ASN A 669 3.22 6.06 30.59
N SER A 670 4.09 5.08 30.80
CA SER A 670 3.95 3.73 30.24
C SER A 670 4.20 2.62 31.24
N GLU A 671 3.49 1.51 31.03
CA GLU A 671 3.57 0.27 31.81
C GLU A 671 4.06 -0.90 30.90
N ASP A 672 5.16 -0.69 30.19
CA ASP A 672 5.66 -1.65 29.21
C ASP A 672 6.36 -2.86 29.85
N VAL A 673 6.83 -2.73 31.07
CA VAL A 673 7.58 -3.74 31.81
C VAL A 673 6.87 -4.06 33.11
N SER A 674 6.74 -5.34 33.46
CA SER A 674 6.06 -5.76 34.69
C SER A 674 6.73 -5.27 36.00
N THR A 675 7.96 -4.77 35.91
CA THR A 675 8.77 -4.33 37.04
C THR A 675 8.44 -2.92 37.52
N TYR A 676 7.98 -2.02 36.63
CA TYR A 676 7.78 -0.62 36.97
C TYR A 676 6.83 0.11 35.99
N VAL A 677 6.32 1.24 36.45
CA VAL A 677 5.70 2.29 35.64
C VAL A 677 6.69 3.43 35.50
N ALA A 678 6.90 3.90 34.27
CA ALA A 678 7.81 5.00 33.97
C ALA A 678 7.14 6.18 33.32
N SER A 679 7.49 7.39 33.78
CA SER A 679 7.16 8.63 33.10
C SER A 679 8.36 9.22 32.40
N ARG A 680 8.12 9.77 31.21
CA ARG A 680 9.14 10.34 30.32
C ARG A 680 8.67 11.70 29.80
N LEU A 681 9.49 12.70 30.04
CA LEU A 681 9.33 14.03 29.42
C LEU A 681 10.49 14.19 28.47
N GLU A 682 10.18 14.41 27.19
CA GLU A 682 11.19 14.45 26.14
C GLU A 682 11.05 15.64 25.22
N GLY A 683 12.16 16.03 24.59
CA GLY A 683 12.22 16.98 23.50
C GLY A 683 13.36 16.59 22.57
N ALA A 684 13.07 16.52 21.28
CA ALA A 684 14.05 16.15 20.28
C ALA A 684 14.02 17.09 19.07
N PHE A 685 15.19 17.34 18.51
CA PHE A 685 15.36 17.98 17.22
C PHE A 685 16.02 16.97 16.27
N ARG A 686 15.39 16.72 15.13
CA ARG A 686 15.79 15.70 14.17
C ARG A 686 15.93 16.28 12.79
N GLY A 687 17.11 16.12 12.16
CA GLY A 687 17.37 16.33 10.74
C GLY A 687 17.31 15.00 10.00
N THR A 688 16.56 14.92 8.92
CA THR A 688 16.44 13.72 8.07
C THR A 688 16.92 14.03 6.67
N GLU A 689 17.84 13.22 6.16
CA GLU A 689 18.40 13.34 4.82
C GLU A 689 18.15 12.05 4.02
N ASN A 690 17.46 12.20 2.89
CA ASN A 690 17.14 11.10 1.97
C ASN A 690 18.05 11.21 0.74
N PHE A 691 18.83 10.19 0.45
CA PHE A 691 19.71 10.17 -0.71
C PHE A 691 18.98 9.67 -1.96
N SER A 692 19.05 10.47 -3.04
CA SER A 692 18.32 10.19 -4.28
C SER A 692 19.21 9.98 -5.51
N HIS A 693 20.52 9.77 -5.34
CA HIS A 693 21.45 9.61 -6.46
C HIS A 693 21.32 8.22 -7.09
N PRO A 694 20.81 8.07 -8.31
CA PRO A 694 20.73 6.78 -8.99
C PRO A 694 22.15 6.29 -9.35
N GLY A 695 22.39 4.99 -9.18
CA GLY A 695 23.65 4.34 -9.58
C GLY A 695 24.77 4.34 -8.55
N SER A 696 24.63 5.04 -7.43
CA SER A 696 25.55 4.98 -6.28
C SER A 696 25.10 3.96 -5.24
N TRP A 697 26.02 3.41 -4.43
CA TRP A 697 25.64 2.64 -3.26
C TRP A 697 24.83 3.47 -2.23
N LEU A 698 24.99 4.80 -2.29
CA LEU A 698 24.17 5.82 -1.61
C LEU A 698 22.90 6.15 -2.42
N SER A 699 22.26 5.14 -3.02
CA SER A 699 21.03 5.29 -3.78
C SER A 699 19.83 5.65 -2.89
N ARG A 700 18.66 5.84 -3.51
CA ARG A 700 17.36 6.16 -2.86
C ARG A 700 16.97 5.27 -1.66
N ALA A 701 17.64 4.15 -1.48
CA ALA A 701 17.41 3.23 -0.38
C ALA A 701 18.00 3.70 0.96
N ASN A 702 18.81 4.77 1.01
CA ASN A 702 19.47 5.22 2.22
C ASN A 702 18.85 6.49 2.79
N THR A 703 18.64 6.47 4.10
CA THR A 703 18.19 7.62 4.90
C THR A 703 19.14 7.81 6.07
N PHE A 704 19.59 9.03 6.28
CA PHE A 704 20.39 9.43 7.45
C PHE A 704 19.55 10.35 8.34
N ILE A 705 19.61 10.12 9.63
CA ILE A 705 18.89 10.89 10.64
C ILE A 705 19.93 11.38 11.67
N TYR A 706 19.97 12.67 11.84
CA TYR A 706 20.78 13.37 12.84
C TYR A 706 19.85 13.91 13.90
N GLU A 707 20.03 13.50 15.15
CA GLU A 707 19.11 13.84 16.23
C GLU A 707 19.85 14.40 17.43
N ILE A 708 19.28 15.37 18.09
CA ILE A 708 19.63 15.80 19.43
C ILE A 708 18.40 15.55 20.28
N ASP A 709 18.52 14.66 21.24
CA ASP A 709 17.43 14.22 22.10
C ASP A 709 17.73 14.55 23.55
N PHE A 710 16.74 15.10 24.22
CA PHE A 710 16.75 15.36 25.66
C PHE A 710 15.52 14.79 26.31
N ARG A 711 15.74 13.97 27.36
CA ARG A 711 14.64 13.37 28.09
C ARG A 711 14.91 13.28 29.57
N ARG A 712 13.87 13.50 30.36
CA ARG A 712 13.85 13.23 31.79
C ARG A 712 13.01 12.00 32.03
N VAL A 713 13.64 10.97 32.55
CA VAL A 713 13.02 9.68 32.84
C VAL A 713 12.84 9.55 34.35
N LYS A 714 11.66 9.12 34.79
CA LYS A 714 11.35 8.88 36.18
C LYS A 714 10.56 7.58 36.30
N VAL A 715 10.99 6.71 37.19
CA VAL A 715 10.24 5.50 37.58
C VAL A 715 9.45 5.79 38.86
N GLU A 716 8.22 5.33 38.92
CA GLU A 716 7.38 5.49 40.10
C GLU A 716 7.83 4.51 41.20
N ALA A 717 8.30 5.04 42.33
CA ALA A 717 8.79 4.22 43.44
C ALA A 717 7.77 3.20 43.95
N SER A 718 6.47 3.58 43.93
CA SER A 718 5.36 2.71 44.36
C SER A 718 5.10 1.53 43.44
N SER A 719 5.56 1.61 42.18
CA SER A 719 5.38 0.57 41.16
C SER A 719 6.55 -0.40 41.08
N LEU A 720 7.71 -0.05 41.62
CA LEU A 720 8.95 -0.84 41.52
C LEU A 720 8.84 -2.18 42.24
N GLN A 721 9.08 -3.25 41.51
CA GLN A 721 9.06 -4.64 41.98
C GLN A 721 10.50 -5.18 42.12
N VAL A 722 11.36 -4.41 42.77
CA VAL A 722 12.76 -4.76 43.03
C VAL A 722 13.04 -4.75 44.50
N TYR A 723 14.23 -5.18 44.86
CA TYR A 723 14.71 -5.12 46.25
C TYR A 723 14.51 -3.73 46.87
N PRO A 724 13.90 -3.61 48.06
CA PRO A 724 13.55 -2.32 48.66
C PRO A 724 14.75 -1.37 48.86
N GLY A 725 15.95 -1.89 49.09
CA GLY A 725 17.16 -1.09 49.17
C GLY A 725 17.58 -0.36 47.93
N ALA A 726 17.18 -0.87 46.74
CA ALA A 726 17.48 -0.28 45.45
C ALA A 726 16.42 0.73 45.00
N ILE A 727 15.23 0.80 45.63
CA ILE A 727 14.11 1.63 45.20
C ILE A 727 14.48 3.12 45.17
N SER A 728 15.17 3.60 46.19
CA SER A 728 15.52 5.03 46.30
C SER A 728 16.44 5.48 45.17
N GLU A 729 17.32 4.62 44.71
CA GLU A 729 18.24 4.89 43.63
C GLU A 729 17.56 4.78 42.26
N LEU A 730 16.84 3.69 42.02
CA LEU A 730 16.16 3.42 40.74
C LEU A 730 14.95 4.33 40.46
N ALA A 731 14.31 4.86 41.49
CA ALA A 731 13.20 5.79 41.37
C ALA A 731 13.61 7.25 41.15
N THR A 732 14.93 7.52 41.25
CA THR A 732 15.44 8.89 41.07
C THR A 732 15.23 9.36 39.61
N ALA A 733 14.61 10.56 39.47
CA ALA A 733 14.42 11.14 38.15
C ALA A 733 15.75 11.52 37.52
N THR A 734 16.08 10.93 36.37
CA THR A 734 17.38 11.05 35.72
C THR A 734 17.22 11.74 34.38
N ARG A 735 18.12 12.68 34.07
CA ARG A 735 18.22 13.31 32.76
C ARG A 735 19.16 12.51 31.86
N VAL A 736 18.69 12.27 30.67
CA VAL A 736 19.43 11.59 29.60
C VAL A 736 19.37 12.51 28.38
N GLY A 737 20.48 12.74 27.70
CA GLY A 737 20.45 13.60 26.54
C GLY A 737 21.78 13.71 25.82
N GLY A 738 21.68 13.93 24.50
CA GLY A 738 22.82 14.13 23.64
C GLY A 738 22.51 13.81 22.18
N PRO A 739 23.53 13.74 21.33
CA PRO A 739 23.38 13.46 19.92
C PRO A 739 23.09 11.98 19.66
N ALA A 740 22.25 11.75 18.63
CA ALA A 740 22.04 10.44 18.03
C ALA A 740 22.21 10.51 16.52
N PHE A 741 22.70 9.44 15.97
CA PHE A 741 22.83 9.22 14.54
C PHE A 741 22.15 7.94 14.16
N THR A 742 21.30 7.97 13.13
CA THR A 742 20.65 6.76 12.60
C THR A 742 20.86 6.66 11.10
N TRP A 743 21.30 5.49 10.65
CA TRP A 743 21.35 5.11 9.26
C TRP A 743 20.33 4.03 8.99
N ILE A 744 19.51 4.22 7.94
CA ILE A 744 18.52 3.25 7.47
C ILE A 744 18.80 2.94 6.01
N ARG A 745 18.80 1.66 5.66
CA ARG A 745 18.80 1.19 4.28
C ARG A 745 17.65 0.24 4.08
N ASP A 746 16.72 0.61 3.20
CA ASP A 746 15.53 -0.19 2.87
C ASP A 746 15.51 -0.53 1.37
N THR A 747 15.65 -1.81 1.05
CA THR A 747 15.62 -2.36 -0.31
C THR A 747 14.50 -3.39 -0.48
N ARG A 748 13.55 -3.43 0.45
CA ARG A 748 12.42 -4.35 0.38
C ARG A 748 11.54 -4.04 -0.81
N ASP A 749 10.99 -5.08 -1.43
CA ASP A 749 10.02 -4.97 -2.52
C ASP A 749 8.70 -4.34 -2.04
N VAL A 750 8.14 -4.82 -0.93
CA VAL A 750 6.94 -4.28 -0.28
C VAL A 750 7.20 -4.10 1.21
N PRO A 751 7.22 -2.85 1.73
CA PRO A 751 7.55 -2.61 3.14
C PRO A 751 6.65 -3.31 4.15
N LEU A 752 5.35 -3.49 3.85
CA LEU A 752 4.38 -4.12 4.76
C LEU A 752 4.32 -5.64 4.67
N ASP A 753 4.73 -6.23 3.54
CA ASP A 753 4.75 -7.68 3.33
C ASP A 753 5.89 -8.05 2.38
N ALA A 754 7.10 -7.94 2.90
CA ALA A 754 8.31 -8.14 2.13
C ALA A 754 8.53 -9.62 1.76
N HIS A 755 8.80 -9.85 0.48
CA HIS A 755 9.18 -11.14 -0.07
C HIS A 755 10.66 -11.18 -0.46
N ARG A 756 11.24 -10.03 -0.81
CA ARG A 756 12.64 -9.88 -1.24
C ARG A 756 13.23 -8.58 -0.71
N GLY A 757 14.55 -8.58 -0.60
CA GLY A 757 15.30 -7.40 -0.20
C GLY A 757 15.70 -7.41 1.27
N THR A 758 16.22 -6.28 1.72
CA THR A 758 16.75 -6.11 3.08
C THR A 758 16.31 -4.77 3.67
N TYR A 759 16.10 -4.76 4.96
CA TYR A 759 15.99 -3.57 5.79
C TYR A 759 17.08 -3.59 6.82
N THR A 760 17.95 -2.58 6.83
CA THR A 760 19.04 -2.46 7.81
C THR A 760 18.92 -1.11 8.50
N SER A 761 19.00 -1.11 9.81
CA SER A 761 19.10 0.11 10.61
C SER A 761 20.28 0.02 11.57
N PHE A 762 20.96 1.13 11.74
CA PHE A 762 22.03 1.34 12.72
C PHE A 762 21.77 2.66 13.41
N GLN A 763 21.71 2.65 14.72
CA GLN A 763 21.53 3.84 15.54
C GLN A 763 22.62 3.87 16.62
N GLU A 764 23.23 5.02 16.78
CA GLU A 764 24.13 5.33 17.88
C GLU A 764 23.60 6.55 18.63
N PHE A 765 23.55 6.48 19.94
CA PHE A 765 23.14 7.55 20.85
C PHE A 765 24.17 7.72 21.95
N LEU A 766 24.61 8.94 22.14
CA LEU A 766 25.59 9.32 23.15
C LEU A 766 24.93 10.23 24.21
N SER A 767 24.78 9.72 25.43
CA SER A 767 24.36 10.52 26.59
C SER A 767 25.57 10.95 27.41
N ASP A 768 25.80 12.26 27.53
CA ASP A 768 26.99 12.81 28.19
C ASP A 768 26.64 14.08 28.98
N ARG A 769 27.37 14.34 30.06
CA ARG A 769 27.24 15.56 30.90
C ARG A 769 27.47 16.83 30.12
N LEU A 770 28.28 16.79 29.05
CA LEU A 770 28.48 17.92 28.15
C LEU A 770 27.14 18.44 27.59
N PHE A 771 26.20 17.55 27.36
CA PHE A 771 24.86 17.87 26.88
C PHE A 771 23.83 18.01 28.02
N GLY A 772 24.25 18.04 29.29
CA GLY A 772 23.38 18.22 30.45
C GLY A 772 22.73 16.92 30.99
N ALA A 773 23.20 15.75 30.53
CA ALA A 773 22.78 14.47 31.05
C ALA A 773 23.34 14.20 32.45
N GLN A 774 22.67 13.34 33.20
CA GLN A 774 23.13 12.80 34.50
C GLN A 774 23.65 11.37 34.35
N ALA A 775 23.08 10.62 33.41
CA ALA A 775 23.55 9.28 33.07
C ALA A 775 24.47 9.35 31.85
N GLU A 776 25.69 8.85 31.96
CA GLU A 776 26.73 8.88 30.90
C GLU A 776 26.86 7.49 30.29
N PHE A 777 26.41 7.35 29.05
CA PHE A 777 26.52 6.09 28.32
C PHE A 777 26.48 6.29 26.80
N ASN A 778 27.08 5.34 26.10
CA ASN A 778 26.89 5.17 24.67
C ASN A 778 25.95 3.98 24.43
N ARG A 779 24.97 4.15 23.55
CA ARG A 779 24.01 3.11 23.15
C ARG A 779 24.09 2.90 21.65
N ILE A 780 24.24 1.65 21.25
CA ILE A 780 24.21 1.21 19.86
C ILE A 780 23.06 0.22 19.71
N ASP A 781 22.18 0.50 18.75
CA ASP A 781 21.13 -0.42 18.31
C ASP A 781 21.33 -0.69 16.81
N ALA A 782 21.48 -1.95 16.42
CA ALA A 782 21.60 -2.37 15.03
C ALA A 782 20.60 -3.47 14.74
N SER A 783 19.92 -3.37 13.60
CA SER A 783 19.02 -4.42 13.13
C SER A 783 19.17 -4.68 11.64
N ASN A 784 19.01 -5.94 11.25
CA ASN A 784 18.96 -6.34 9.85
C ASN A 784 17.84 -7.35 9.64
N SER A 785 16.89 -7.01 8.78
CA SER A 785 15.87 -7.94 8.27
C SER A 785 16.22 -8.29 6.83
N SER A 786 16.16 -9.56 6.49
CA SER A 786 16.48 -10.08 5.16
C SER A 786 15.38 -11.04 4.71
N TYR A 787 14.98 -10.91 3.46
CA TYR A 787 13.88 -11.66 2.88
C TYR A 787 14.34 -12.34 1.60
N TYR A 788 14.09 -13.62 1.51
CA TYR A 788 14.41 -14.43 0.35
C TYR A 788 13.22 -15.30 -0.01
N SER A 789 12.71 -15.12 -1.22
CA SER A 789 11.60 -15.91 -1.74
C SER A 789 12.07 -16.94 -2.77
N PHE A 790 11.44 -18.09 -2.78
CA PHE A 790 11.68 -19.17 -3.73
C PHE A 790 10.34 -19.79 -4.18
N ASP A 791 10.39 -20.65 -5.17
CA ASP A 791 9.22 -21.24 -5.81
C ASP A 791 8.14 -20.20 -6.20
N LYS A 792 8.52 -19.25 -7.07
CA LYS A 792 7.64 -18.18 -7.58
C LYS A 792 7.00 -17.33 -6.45
N ASN A 793 7.74 -17.05 -5.40
CA ASN A 793 7.30 -16.33 -4.20
C ASN A 793 6.29 -17.11 -3.32
N ARG A 794 6.11 -18.43 -3.55
CA ARG A 794 5.23 -19.25 -2.69
C ARG A 794 5.79 -19.43 -1.29
N PHE A 795 7.10 -19.47 -1.14
CA PHE A 795 7.78 -19.59 0.14
C PHE A 795 8.68 -18.40 0.36
N VAL A 796 8.70 -17.87 1.58
CA VAL A 796 9.58 -16.77 1.96
C VAL A 796 10.32 -17.15 3.23
N VAL A 797 11.64 -17.11 3.17
CA VAL A 797 12.49 -17.12 4.38
C VAL A 797 12.73 -15.68 4.79
N ALA A 798 12.23 -15.30 5.93
CA ALA A 798 12.43 -14.00 6.54
C ALA A 798 13.31 -14.16 7.79
N ARG A 799 14.34 -13.34 7.91
CA ARG A 799 15.25 -13.34 9.04
C ARG A 799 15.44 -11.94 9.58
N ASN A 800 15.36 -11.77 10.88
CA ASN A 800 15.71 -10.53 11.58
C ASN A 800 16.79 -10.82 12.60
N THR A 801 17.83 -10.01 12.61
CA THR A 801 18.86 -10.02 13.65
C THR A 801 18.92 -8.63 14.27
N ARG A 802 18.75 -8.55 15.57
CA ARG A 802 18.85 -7.33 16.37
C ARG A 802 20.00 -7.44 17.35
N TYR A 803 20.86 -6.44 17.36
CA TYR A 803 21.94 -6.26 18.31
C TYR A 803 21.75 -4.94 19.05
N GLY A 804 21.81 -4.96 20.35
CA GLY A 804 21.77 -3.78 21.21
C GLY A 804 22.95 -3.81 22.19
N GLN A 805 23.56 -2.67 22.40
CA GLN A 805 24.66 -2.51 23.36
C GLN A 805 24.51 -1.16 24.06
N ILE A 806 24.64 -1.18 25.36
CA ILE A 806 24.80 0.04 26.16
C ILE A 806 26.09 -0.08 26.95
N ARG A 807 26.92 0.97 26.88
CA ARG A 807 28.19 1.03 27.62
C ARG A 807 28.22 2.34 28.41
N ALA A 808 28.16 2.22 29.72
CA ALA A 808 28.40 3.35 30.61
C ALA A 808 29.90 3.75 30.58
N PHE A 809 30.17 5.02 30.72
CA PHE A 809 31.51 5.61 30.83
C PHE A 809 31.52 6.69 31.91
N GLY A 810 32.65 7.34 32.11
CA GLY A 810 32.86 8.25 33.25
C GLY A 810 32.98 7.51 34.58
N ASP A 811 32.41 8.05 35.62
CA ASP A 811 32.41 7.45 36.98
C ASP A 811 31.28 6.41 37.16
N GLY A 812 30.54 6.08 36.08
CA GLY A 812 29.33 5.27 36.09
C GLY A 812 29.56 3.78 35.82
N SER A 813 28.87 2.92 36.56
CA SER A 813 28.69 1.52 36.21
C SER A 813 27.43 1.29 35.40
N SER A 814 27.31 0.13 34.77
CA SER A 814 26.07 -0.22 34.01
C SER A 814 24.82 -0.27 34.89
N GLU A 815 25.00 -0.36 36.21
CA GLU A 815 23.94 -0.34 37.23
C GLU A 815 23.30 1.06 37.39
N LEU A 816 24.04 2.12 37.05
CA LEU A 816 23.55 3.51 37.08
C LEU A 816 22.72 3.90 35.89
N ILE A 817 22.58 3.05 34.85
CA ILE A 817 21.71 3.30 33.74
C ILE A 817 20.25 3.19 34.19
N PRO A 818 19.41 4.22 33.98
CA PRO A 818 18.00 4.17 34.35
C PRO A 818 17.29 2.95 33.77
N LEU A 819 16.40 2.32 34.51
CA LEU A 819 15.68 1.13 34.06
C LEU A 819 15.00 1.30 32.68
N PRO A 820 14.31 2.42 32.40
CA PRO A 820 13.68 2.61 31.08
C PRO A 820 14.66 2.78 29.91
N GLU A 821 15.93 3.02 30.16
CA GLU A 821 16.97 3.12 29.14
C GLU A 821 17.67 1.79 28.87
N ARG A 822 17.50 0.79 29.73
CA ARG A 822 18.12 -0.55 29.54
C ARG A 822 17.45 -1.30 28.40
N LEU A 823 18.13 -2.32 27.92
CA LEU A 823 17.62 -3.20 26.87
C LEU A 823 16.68 -4.26 27.46
N TYR A 824 15.57 -4.46 26.78
CA TYR A 824 14.57 -5.47 27.08
C TYR A 824 14.25 -6.30 25.83
N ALA A 825 13.82 -7.54 26.04
CA ALA A 825 13.35 -8.43 24.99
C ALA A 825 12.26 -9.37 25.51
N GLY A 826 11.53 -9.97 24.58
CA GLY A 826 10.36 -10.81 24.81
C GLY A 826 9.14 -10.26 24.10
N GLY A 827 8.16 -11.12 23.83
CA GLY A 827 6.93 -10.75 23.16
C GLY A 827 6.91 -10.99 21.64
N PRO A 828 5.80 -10.63 20.99
CA PRO A 828 5.47 -11.05 19.61
C PRO A 828 6.39 -10.47 18.52
N VAL A 829 7.11 -9.37 18.82
CA VAL A 829 7.96 -8.66 17.85
C VAL A 829 9.45 -8.80 18.14
N SER A 830 9.82 -9.61 19.12
CA SER A 830 11.24 -9.78 19.48
C SER A 830 11.60 -11.25 19.75
N LEU A 831 11.35 -11.77 20.91
CA LEU A 831 11.71 -13.14 21.33
C LEU A 831 10.45 -13.85 21.87
N ARG A 832 9.76 -14.58 21.01
CA ARG A 832 8.44 -15.19 21.31
C ARG A 832 8.49 -16.34 22.34
N GLY A 833 9.67 -16.74 22.77
CA GLY A 833 9.85 -17.65 23.89
C GLY A 833 9.55 -17.04 25.27
N PHE A 834 9.30 -15.74 25.35
CA PHE A 834 9.06 -15.00 26.59
C PHE A 834 7.85 -14.08 26.45
N SER A 835 7.16 -13.82 27.55
CA SER A 835 6.19 -12.72 27.65
C SER A 835 6.84 -11.37 27.31
N GLN A 836 6.04 -10.33 27.11
CA GLN A 836 6.54 -9.00 26.76
C GLN A 836 7.62 -8.53 27.73
N ASN A 837 8.80 -8.18 27.20
CA ASN A 837 9.96 -7.67 27.93
C ASN A 837 10.47 -8.57 29.07
N ALA A 838 10.15 -9.88 29.06
CA ALA A 838 10.42 -10.79 30.17
C ALA A 838 11.73 -11.61 30.02
N ALA A 839 12.48 -11.41 28.95
CA ALA A 839 13.78 -12.05 28.77
C ALA A 839 14.91 -11.28 29.46
N GLY A 840 15.92 -11.97 29.91
CA GLY A 840 17.19 -11.41 30.42
C GLY A 840 17.28 -11.23 31.92
N PRO A 841 18.16 -10.33 32.37
CA PRO A 841 18.52 -10.19 33.77
C PRO A 841 17.34 -9.82 34.68
N ARG A 842 17.35 -10.42 35.88
CA ARG A 842 16.28 -10.23 36.86
C ARG A 842 16.85 -9.77 38.18
N ASP A 843 16.04 -9.08 38.92
CA ASP A 843 16.35 -8.76 40.30
C ASP A 843 16.55 -10.06 41.10
N PRO A 844 17.70 -10.24 41.79
CA PRO A 844 18.06 -11.52 42.40
C PRO A 844 17.17 -11.89 43.60
N GLU A 845 16.37 -10.96 44.11
CA GLU A 845 15.51 -11.20 45.26
C GLU A 845 14.04 -11.37 44.88
N THR A 846 13.57 -10.56 43.94
CA THR A 846 12.16 -10.56 43.56
C THR A 846 11.85 -11.35 42.28
N GLY A 847 12.87 -11.58 41.43
CA GLY A 847 12.72 -12.28 40.14
C GLY A 847 12.13 -11.44 39.01
N TYR A 848 11.83 -10.17 39.27
CA TYR A 848 11.34 -9.28 38.23
C TYR A 848 12.46 -8.80 37.31
N GLN A 849 12.15 -8.57 36.03
CA GLN A 849 13.14 -8.19 35.03
C GLN A 849 13.64 -6.76 35.23
N VAL A 850 14.95 -6.61 35.20
CA VAL A 850 15.62 -5.30 35.37
C VAL A 850 16.29 -4.81 34.08
N GLY A 851 16.14 -5.55 32.98
CA GLY A 851 16.83 -5.25 31.73
C GLY A 851 18.32 -5.41 31.77
N GLY A 852 18.99 -5.18 30.66
CA GLY A 852 20.43 -5.36 30.55
C GLY A 852 21.12 -4.32 29.69
N ALA A 853 22.43 -4.44 29.57
CA ALA A 853 23.27 -3.58 28.75
C ALA A 853 23.68 -4.21 27.42
N GLY A 854 23.38 -5.49 27.19
CA GLY A 854 23.60 -6.19 25.94
C GLY A 854 22.33 -6.94 25.47
N ALA A 855 22.09 -6.99 24.20
CA ALA A 855 21.01 -7.81 23.60
C ALA A 855 21.48 -8.36 22.25
N LEU A 856 21.22 -9.66 22.01
CA LEU A 856 21.41 -10.25 20.70
C LEU A 856 20.27 -11.23 20.46
N ILE A 857 19.46 -10.92 19.45
CA ILE A 857 18.24 -11.65 19.13
C ILE A 857 18.25 -11.96 17.63
N ASN A 858 17.94 -13.20 17.28
CA ASN A 858 17.74 -13.61 15.90
C ASN A 858 16.40 -14.34 15.80
N SER A 859 15.56 -13.89 14.87
CA SER A 859 14.29 -14.52 14.52
C SER A 859 14.34 -14.97 13.06
N THR A 860 13.99 -16.21 12.80
CA THR A 860 13.93 -16.77 11.44
C THR A 860 12.55 -17.36 11.24
N GLU A 861 11.87 -16.92 10.19
CA GLU A 861 10.54 -17.37 9.82
C GLU A 861 10.55 -18.02 8.43
N LEU A 862 9.92 -19.17 8.30
CA LEU A 862 9.52 -19.74 7.03
C LEU A 862 8.03 -19.44 6.83
N ARG A 863 7.71 -18.52 5.91
CA ARG A 863 6.35 -18.20 5.52
C ARG A 863 5.90 -19.16 4.45
N LEU A 864 4.77 -19.81 4.69
CA LEU A 864 4.18 -20.83 3.84
C LEU A 864 3.04 -20.22 3.02
N PRO A 865 2.80 -20.74 1.80
CA PRO A 865 1.71 -20.27 0.97
C PRO A 865 0.35 -20.49 1.66
N PRO A 866 -0.68 -19.73 1.25
CA PRO A 866 -2.04 -19.98 1.70
C PRO A 866 -2.44 -21.43 1.42
N PRO A 867 -3.15 -22.10 2.34
CA PRO A 867 -3.65 -23.44 2.08
C PRO A 867 -4.65 -23.40 0.93
N THR A 868 -4.65 -24.44 0.11
CA THR A 868 -5.59 -24.60 -1.01
C THR A 868 -7.03 -24.92 -0.55
N LEU A 869 -7.35 -24.59 0.69
CA LEU A 869 -8.69 -24.78 1.26
C LEU A 869 -9.64 -23.68 0.80
N PRO A 870 -10.82 -24.01 0.28
CA PRO A 870 -11.73 -23.04 -0.35
C PRO A 870 -12.26 -21.95 0.59
N TRP A 871 -12.17 -22.14 1.90
CA TRP A 871 -12.61 -21.19 2.93
C TRP A 871 -11.56 -20.12 3.29
N PHE A 872 -10.30 -20.36 2.95
CA PHE A 872 -9.15 -19.53 3.39
C PHE A 872 -8.25 -19.09 2.24
N ALA A 873 -8.63 -19.37 1.00
CA ALA A 873 -7.81 -19.01 -0.16
C ALA A 873 -7.46 -17.51 -0.14
N ASN A 874 -6.17 -17.21 -0.14
CA ASN A 874 -5.57 -15.87 -0.19
C ASN A 874 -5.75 -14.97 1.06
N THR A 875 -6.54 -15.39 2.08
CA THR A 875 -6.74 -14.58 3.28
C THR A 875 -5.93 -15.06 4.49
N VAL A 876 -5.51 -16.33 4.48
CA VAL A 876 -4.77 -16.93 5.60
C VAL A 876 -3.47 -17.55 5.09
N SER A 877 -2.37 -17.27 5.77
CA SER A 877 -1.08 -17.94 5.56
C SER A 877 -0.53 -18.48 6.87
N PHE A 878 0.41 -19.42 6.80
CA PHE A 878 1.05 -20.03 7.94
C PHE A 878 2.53 -19.67 8.00
N VAL A 879 3.06 -19.67 9.20
CA VAL A 879 4.47 -19.39 9.47
C VAL A 879 5.00 -20.43 10.44
N ILE A 880 6.20 -20.93 10.20
CA ILE A 880 6.99 -21.69 11.16
C ILE A 880 8.17 -20.80 11.52
N PHE A 881 8.48 -20.66 12.80
CA PHE A 881 9.56 -19.79 13.21
C PHE A 881 10.47 -20.40 14.27
N HIS A 882 11.70 -19.91 14.29
CA HIS A 882 12.68 -20.15 15.31
C HIS A 882 13.24 -18.81 15.78
N ASP A 883 13.05 -18.52 17.06
CA ASP A 883 13.63 -17.35 17.69
C ASP A 883 14.74 -17.81 18.65
N MET A 884 15.87 -17.11 18.65
CA MET A 884 16.95 -17.33 19.58
C MET A 884 17.55 -16.02 20.05
N GLY A 885 17.98 -15.96 21.28
CA GLY A 885 18.62 -14.78 21.83
C GLY A 885 18.43 -14.63 23.33
N ASN A 886 18.93 -13.53 23.83
CA ASN A 886 18.70 -13.10 25.19
C ASN A 886 19.10 -11.63 25.38
N VAL A 887 18.78 -11.09 26.54
CA VAL A 887 19.31 -9.83 27.07
C VAL A 887 20.35 -10.17 28.14
N PHE A 888 21.47 -9.45 28.18
CA PHE A 888 22.62 -9.73 29.01
C PHE A 888 22.92 -8.56 29.95
N THR A 889 23.45 -8.86 31.14
CA THR A 889 23.82 -7.82 32.12
C THR A 889 24.86 -6.87 31.55
N ASN A 890 25.89 -7.42 30.86
CA ASN A 890 26.92 -6.64 30.20
C ASN A 890 26.92 -6.90 28.70
N ALA A 891 27.31 -5.90 27.92
CA ALA A 891 27.36 -5.98 26.44
C ALA A 891 28.27 -7.11 25.92
N GLY A 892 29.40 -7.37 26.61
CA GLY A 892 30.35 -8.40 26.23
C GLY A 892 29.85 -9.84 26.40
N ASP A 893 28.89 -10.05 27.31
CA ASP A 893 28.36 -11.38 27.64
C ASP A 893 27.58 -11.99 26.46
N ALA A 894 27.02 -11.15 25.58
CA ALA A 894 26.32 -11.59 24.38
C ALA A 894 27.17 -12.50 23.50
N TRP A 895 28.40 -12.08 23.20
CA TRP A 895 29.29 -12.83 22.33
C TRP A 895 29.84 -14.12 22.98
N GLY A 896 30.09 -14.11 24.29
CA GLY A 896 30.51 -15.27 25.06
C GLY A 896 29.42 -16.33 25.24
N SER A 897 28.15 -15.95 25.01
CA SER A 897 26.99 -16.82 25.28
C SER A 897 26.37 -17.45 24.03
N ILE A 898 26.81 -17.13 22.81
CA ILE A 898 26.20 -17.58 21.54
C ILE A 898 26.03 -19.10 21.47
N PHE A 899 26.96 -19.86 21.97
CA PHE A 899 26.93 -21.33 21.93
C PHE A 899 26.42 -21.98 23.22
N ARG A 900 26.01 -21.17 24.21
CA ARG A 900 25.44 -21.66 25.46
C ARG A 900 23.95 -21.81 25.36
N THR A 901 23.45 -23.03 25.24
CA THR A 901 22.03 -23.36 25.18
C THR A 901 21.45 -23.75 26.54
N ARG A 902 22.23 -23.64 27.62
CA ARG A 902 21.76 -23.89 28.98
C ARG A 902 22.26 -22.80 29.89
N GLN A 903 21.44 -22.41 30.84
CA GLN A 903 21.79 -21.48 31.89
C GLN A 903 23.01 -22.02 32.66
N PRO A 904 24.15 -21.31 32.72
CA PRO A 904 25.40 -21.84 33.19
C PRO A 904 25.33 -22.25 34.65
N ASP A 905 24.68 -21.50 35.51
CA ASP A 905 24.65 -21.70 36.96
C ASP A 905 23.32 -22.26 37.48
N GLY A 906 22.56 -22.96 36.65
CA GLY A 906 21.22 -23.44 36.99
C GLY A 906 21.19 -24.40 38.19
N ALA A 907 22.22 -25.23 38.37
CA ALA A 907 22.32 -26.09 39.57
C ALA A 907 22.66 -25.28 40.83
N ALA A 908 23.59 -24.32 40.73
CA ALA A 908 23.94 -23.43 41.79
C ALA A 908 22.79 -22.52 42.20
N CYS A 909 22.03 -22.03 41.21
CA CYS A 909 20.81 -21.26 41.43
C CYS A 909 19.77 -22.05 42.25
N ARG A 910 19.47 -23.31 41.87
CA ARG A 910 18.58 -24.19 42.64
C ARG A 910 19.04 -24.40 44.06
N ASN A 911 20.33 -24.69 44.24
CA ASN A 911 20.92 -24.92 45.55
C ASN A 911 20.90 -23.65 46.42
N ALA A 912 21.16 -22.48 45.82
CA ALA A 912 21.10 -21.22 46.53
C ALA A 912 19.69 -20.88 47.01
N VAL A 913 18.68 -21.11 46.16
CA VAL A 913 17.26 -20.94 46.53
C VAL A 913 16.86 -21.92 47.64
N ALA A 914 17.28 -23.16 47.53
CA ALA A 914 17.02 -24.17 48.56
C ALA A 914 17.68 -23.79 49.92
N ASN A 915 18.92 -23.36 49.89
CA ASN A 915 19.66 -22.93 51.09
C ASN A 915 19.06 -21.66 51.70
N ALA A 916 18.60 -20.73 50.91
CA ALA A 916 17.91 -19.51 51.38
C ALA A 916 16.59 -19.80 52.09
N ASN A 917 15.99 -20.98 51.86
CA ASN A 917 14.77 -21.45 52.53
C ASN A 917 15.08 -22.30 53.77
N ASP A 918 16.35 -22.60 54.06
CA ASP A 918 16.72 -23.33 55.26
C ASP A 918 16.84 -22.36 56.45
N PRO A 919 15.97 -22.50 57.46
CA PRO A 919 15.94 -21.58 58.63
C PRO A 919 17.20 -21.67 59.50
N THR A 920 17.98 -22.76 59.39
CA THR A 920 19.20 -22.95 60.13
C THR A 920 20.40 -22.25 59.52
N THR A 921 20.37 -22.00 58.24
CA THR A 921 21.50 -21.46 57.46
C THR A 921 21.39 -19.95 57.21
N TYR A 922 20.16 -19.39 57.15
CA TYR A 922 19.93 -17.97 56.84
C TYR A 922 18.89 -17.35 57.80
N PRO A 923 19.27 -16.78 58.90
CA PRO A 923 18.40 -15.93 59.67
C PRO A 923 18.11 -14.63 58.92
N LYS A 924 16.86 -14.38 58.56
CA LYS A 924 16.44 -13.28 57.67
C LYS A 924 16.26 -11.91 58.33
N TYR A 925 16.32 -11.90 59.64
CA TYR A 925 16.23 -10.63 60.38
C TYR A 925 17.35 -10.54 61.42
N THR A 926 17.89 -9.35 61.57
CA THR A 926 18.67 -9.02 62.78
C THR A 926 17.73 -8.98 64.03
N PRO A 927 18.26 -9.18 65.23
CA PRO A 927 17.45 -8.98 66.44
C PRO A 927 16.74 -7.63 66.55
N SER A 928 17.17 -6.64 65.79
CA SER A 928 16.57 -5.31 65.70
C SER A 928 15.42 -5.21 64.70
N GLY A 929 15.04 -6.30 64.01
CA GLY A 929 13.96 -6.32 63.01
C GLY A 929 14.32 -5.73 61.64
N THR A 930 15.58 -5.46 61.37
CA THR A 930 16.06 -4.98 60.06
C THR A 930 16.23 -6.17 59.11
N PRO A 931 15.66 -6.13 57.91
CA PRO A 931 15.86 -7.18 56.91
C PRO A 931 17.34 -7.35 56.61
N THR A 932 17.87 -8.57 56.77
CA THR A 932 19.19 -8.92 56.23
C THR A 932 19.01 -9.25 54.78
N SER A 933 19.86 -8.71 53.91
CA SER A 933 19.88 -9.05 52.49
C SER A 933 20.00 -10.57 52.34
N THR A 934 18.95 -11.19 51.80
CA THR A 934 18.93 -12.60 51.43
C THR A 934 19.21 -12.78 49.95
N GLY A 935 19.72 -11.73 49.29
CA GLY A 935 20.05 -11.75 47.88
C GLY A 935 20.90 -12.94 47.50
N ILE A 936 20.59 -13.55 46.36
CA ILE A 936 21.36 -14.59 45.69
C ILE A 936 22.12 -13.95 44.51
N PRO A 937 22.96 -12.93 44.77
CA PRO A 937 23.60 -12.17 43.72
C PRO A 937 24.55 -13.05 42.94
N GLY A 938 24.43 -13.00 41.63
CA GLY A 938 25.38 -13.64 40.70
C GLY A 938 25.26 -15.14 40.54
N VAL A 939 24.37 -15.83 41.26
CA VAL A 939 24.25 -17.30 41.17
C VAL A 939 23.26 -17.76 40.13
N CYS A 940 22.29 -16.92 39.73
CA CYS A 940 21.32 -17.24 38.72
C CYS A 940 21.58 -16.38 37.45
N SER A 941 22.63 -16.70 36.72
CA SER A 941 23.08 -15.97 35.54
C SER A 941 22.20 -16.28 34.32
N PHE A 942 22.00 -15.30 33.46
CA PHE A 942 21.27 -15.40 32.20
C PHE A 942 22.18 -15.39 30.96
N ASN A 943 23.44 -15.74 31.12
CA ASN A 943 24.46 -15.73 30.07
C ASN A 943 24.35 -16.99 29.19
N ASP A 944 23.17 -17.24 28.64
CA ASP A 944 22.84 -18.30 27.70
C ASP A 944 21.91 -17.77 26.63
N PHE A 945 21.81 -18.46 25.48
CA PHE A 945 20.83 -18.18 24.45
C PHE A 945 19.59 -19.02 24.68
N SER A 946 18.44 -18.35 24.81
CA SER A 946 17.16 -19.01 24.80
C SER A 946 16.76 -19.32 23.37
N HIS A 947 16.19 -20.51 23.16
CA HIS A 947 15.67 -20.98 21.88
C HIS A 947 14.20 -21.27 22.00
N SER A 948 13.42 -20.77 21.03
CA SER A 948 12.00 -21.10 20.92
C SER A 948 11.64 -21.50 19.49
N LEU A 949 10.76 -22.48 19.39
CA LEU A 949 10.17 -22.92 18.14
C LEU A 949 8.67 -22.64 18.19
N GLY A 950 8.09 -22.25 17.07
CA GLY A 950 6.69 -21.97 17.04
C GLY A 950 6.07 -22.00 15.65
N ALA A 951 4.75 -21.91 15.65
CA ALA A 951 3.94 -21.78 14.45
C ALA A 951 3.00 -20.61 14.61
N GLY A 952 2.72 -19.94 13.51
CA GLY A 952 1.83 -18.79 13.49
C GLY A 952 0.84 -18.85 12.33
N LEU A 953 -0.31 -18.25 12.57
CA LEU A 953 -1.34 -18.00 11.57
C LEU A 953 -1.37 -16.51 11.28
N ARG A 954 -1.45 -16.16 10.01
CA ARG A 954 -1.55 -14.79 9.51
C ARG A 954 -2.85 -14.62 8.76
N TYR A 955 -3.71 -13.73 9.21
CA TYR A 955 -4.93 -13.36 8.51
C TYR A 955 -4.72 -12.00 7.84
N HIS A 956 -4.70 -11.97 6.51
CA HIS A 956 -4.40 -10.76 5.74
C HIS A 956 -5.60 -9.81 5.75
N THR A 957 -5.35 -8.57 6.18
CA THR A 957 -6.33 -7.47 6.15
C THR A 957 -5.77 -6.27 5.37
N PRO A 958 -6.61 -5.34 4.91
CA PRO A 958 -6.13 -4.13 4.21
C PRO A 958 -5.17 -3.26 5.03
N VAL A 959 -5.18 -3.38 6.36
CA VAL A 959 -4.34 -2.62 7.29
C VAL A 959 -3.13 -3.41 7.81
N GLY A 960 -2.88 -4.59 7.24
CA GLY A 960 -1.80 -5.50 7.62
C GLY A 960 -2.31 -6.83 8.19
N PRO A 961 -1.44 -7.84 8.31
CA PRO A 961 -1.84 -9.15 8.80
C PRO A 961 -2.15 -9.15 10.30
N ILE A 962 -3.24 -9.81 10.67
CA ILE A 962 -3.50 -10.21 12.06
C ILE A 962 -2.74 -11.50 12.31
N ARG A 963 -2.00 -11.56 13.41
CA ARG A 963 -1.13 -12.67 13.76
C ARG A 963 -1.59 -13.37 15.03
N PHE A 964 -1.55 -14.71 14.96
CA PHE A 964 -1.70 -15.61 16.08
C PHE A 964 -0.46 -16.49 16.13
N ASP A 965 0.42 -16.26 17.11
CA ASP A 965 1.67 -17.00 17.24
C ASP A 965 1.62 -17.89 18.49
N PHE A 966 1.93 -19.16 18.30
CA PHE A 966 2.13 -20.15 19.36
C PHE A 966 3.62 -20.50 19.39
N SER A 967 4.23 -20.42 20.57
CA SER A 967 5.66 -20.61 20.76
C SER A 967 5.95 -21.53 21.93
N TYR A 968 6.92 -22.42 21.76
CA TYR A 968 7.47 -23.29 22.78
C TYR A 968 8.92 -22.93 23.07
N ASN A 969 9.21 -22.48 24.31
CA ASN A 969 10.55 -22.21 24.77
C ASN A 969 11.26 -23.54 25.15
N LEU A 970 12.37 -23.83 24.47
CA LEU A 970 13.10 -25.08 24.63
C LEU A 970 13.95 -25.12 25.91
N ASN A 971 14.43 -23.98 26.37
CA ASN A 971 15.35 -23.84 27.48
C ASN A 971 14.96 -22.63 28.37
N PRO A 972 13.78 -22.63 29.00
CA PRO A 972 13.34 -21.53 29.84
C PRO A 972 14.25 -21.39 31.06
N PRO A 973 14.75 -20.18 31.36
CA PRO A 973 15.62 -19.95 32.50
C PRO A 973 14.86 -20.07 33.81
N ILE A 974 15.59 -20.44 34.85
CA ILE A 974 15.14 -20.47 36.23
C ILE A 974 15.72 -19.28 37.02
N TYR A 975 14.98 -18.81 38.00
CA TYR A 975 15.34 -17.63 38.80
C TYR A 975 14.65 -17.67 40.17
N PRO A 976 15.20 -16.98 41.21
CA PRO A 976 14.52 -16.84 42.48
C PRO A 976 13.30 -15.89 42.34
N VAL A 977 12.23 -16.20 43.04
CA VAL A 977 11.03 -15.38 43.14
C VAL A 977 10.64 -15.21 44.61
N ASN A 978 10.62 -13.99 45.07
CA ASN A 978 10.18 -13.65 46.42
C ASN A 978 8.99 -12.68 46.38
N ILE A 979 7.80 -13.21 46.60
CA ILE A 979 6.53 -12.42 46.58
C ILE A 979 6.31 -11.65 47.88
N ASN A 980 7.04 -11.92 48.90
CA ASN A 980 6.84 -11.27 50.21
C ASN A 980 7.69 -10.02 50.38
N TYR A 981 8.51 -9.63 49.40
CA TYR A 981 9.33 -8.44 49.47
C TYR A 981 8.47 -7.17 49.50
N GLY A 982 8.70 -6.33 50.46
CA GLY A 982 7.98 -5.07 50.64
C GLY A 982 6.74 -5.15 51.54
N ILE A 983 6.40 -6.31 52.08
CA ILE A 983 5.30 -6.43 53.05
C ILE A 983 5.86 -6.02 54.41
N SER A 984 5.23 -5.00 54.99
CA SER A 984 5.58 -4.50 56.35
C SER A 984 5.17 -5.44 57.48
N THR A 985 4.36 -6.46 57.18
CA THR A 985 3.96 -7.48 58.16
C THR A 985 4.61 -8.81 57.77
N PRO A 986 5.35 -9.46 58.66
CA PRO A 986 5.93 -10.75 58.38
C PRO A 986 4.86 -11.76 58.00
N SER A 987 5.10 -12.53 56.92
CA SER A 987 4.30 -13.70 56.57
C SER A 987 4.15 -14.61 57.80
N PRO A 988 3.00 -15.26 57.99
CA PRO A 988 2.84 -16.18 59.12
C PRO A 988 3.95 -17.18 59.12
N ASN A 989 4.68 -17.21 60.20
CA ASN A 989 5.84 -18.07 60.41
C ASN A 989 5.36 -19.54 60.55
N PRO A 990 5.37 -20.33 59.46
CA PRO A 990 4.77 -21.66 59.47
C PRO A 990 5.53 -22.65 60.38
N LEU A 991 6.73 -22.29 60.77
CA LEU A 991 7.59 -23.14 61.63
C LEU A 991 7.67 -22.62 63.05
N GLY A 992 7.06 -21.46 63.38
CA GLY A 992 7.12 -20.89 64.69
C GLY A 992 8.54 -20.48 65.18
N ILE A 993 9.49 -20.32 64.30
CA ILE A 993 10.88 -19.94 64.58
C ILE A 993 10.99 -18.41 64.56
N PRO A 994 11.34 -17.75 65.71
CA PRO A 994 11.49 -16.30 65.70
C PRO A 994 12.49 -15.80 64.61
N GLY A 995 12.05 -14.81 63.84
CA GLY A 995 12.85 -14.22 62.75
C GLY A 995 12.90 -15.01 61.46
N TYR A 996 12.12 -16.09 61.31
CA TYR A 996 12.01 -16.82 60.05
C TYR A 996 10.94 -16.21 59.15
N GLU A 997 11.31 -15.87 57.91
CA GLU A 997 10.40 -15.60 56.80
C GLU A 997 10.61 -16.61 55.70
N GLN A 998 9.54 -16.93 54.98
CA GLN A 998 9.62 -17.82 53.87
C GLN A 998 10.51 -17.19 52.79
N GLY A 999 11.57 -17.89 52.38
CA GLY A 999 12.52 -17.42 51.39
C GLY A 999 11.98 -17.42 49.98
N PRO A 1000 12.82 -17.01 49.03
CA PRO A 1000 12.45 -17.07 47.61
C PRO A 1000 12.17 -18.53 47.20
N TYR A 1001 11.17 -18.72 46.35
CA TYR A 1001 10.95 -20.00 45.66
C TYR A 1001 11.55 -19.97 44.27
N LEU A 1002 11.72 -21.14 43.66
CA LEU A 1002 12.29 -21.28 42.35
C LEU A 1002 11.20 -20.99 41.30
N GLY A 1003 11.33 -19.88 40.56
CA GLY A 1003 10.53 -19.55 39.40
C GLY A 1003 11.17 -20.05 38.10
N GLN A 1004 10.36 -20.18 37.06
CA GLN A 1004 10.80 -20.54 35.72
C GLN A 1004 10.00 -19.78 34.69
N ALA A 1005 10.62 -19.35 33.60
CA ALA A 1005 9.91 -18.81 32.47
C ALA A 1005 8.96 -19.86 31.86
N PRO A 1006 7.79 -19.47 31.35
CA PRO A 1006 6.84 -20.44 30.77
C PRO A 1006 7.41 -21.08 29.51
N HIS A 1007 7.18 -22.41 29.37
CA HIS A 1007 7.51 -23.12 28.13
C HIS A 1007 6.60 -22.69 26.97
N ILE A 1008 5.33 -22.44 27.24
CA ILE A 1008 4.32 -22.16 26.24
C ILE A 1008 3.94 -20.68 26.31
N ASN A 1009 3.99 -20.01 25.17
CA ASN A 1009 3.53 -18.64 25.01
C ASN A 1009 2.60 -18.54 23.81
N PHE A 1010 1.58 -17.71 23.94
CA PHE A 1010 0.63 -17.40 22.89
C PHE A 1010 0.54 -15.89 22.72
N PHE A 1011 0.59 -15.43 21.46
CA PHE A 1011 0.54 -14.02 21.14
C PHE A 1011 -0.50 -13.73 20.09
N PHE A 1012 -1.17 -12.59 20.27
CA PHE A 1012 -2.02 -11.97 19.30
C PHE A 1012 -1.43 -10.60 18.96
N SER A 1013 -1.28 -10.27 17.67
CA SER A 1013 -0.74 -8.97 17.28
C SER A 1013 -1.18 -8.58 15.86
N LEU A 1014 -1.04 -7.29 15.52
CA LEU A 1014 -1.33 -6.73 14.20
C LEU A 1014 0.00 -6.31 13.54
N GLY A 1015 0.14 -6.55 12.25
CA GLY A 1015 1.33 -6.24 11.46
C GLY A 1015 2.32 -7.42 11.36
N GLN A 1016 3.44 -7.20 10.66
CA GLN A 1016 4.49 -8.21 10.53
C GLN A 1016 5.32 -8.33 11.82
N ALA A 1017 6.04 -9.44 11.98
CA ALA A 1017 6.92 -9.64 13.14
C ALA A 1017 8.13 -8.71 13.11
N PHE A 1018 8.64 -8.37 11.92
CA PHE A 1018 9.76 -7.50 11.68
C PHE A 1018 9.77 -7.01 10.21
#